data_287d853e366c9deea537add76a1d716b
#
_entry.id   287d853e366c9deea537add76a1d716b
#
_cell.length_a   1.000
_cell.length_b   1.000
_cell.length_c   1.000
_cell.angle_alpha   90.00
_cell.angle_beta   90.00
_cell.angle_gamma   90.00
#
_symmetry.space_group_name_H-M   'P 1'
#
loop_
_entity.id
_entity.type
_entity.pdbx_description
1 polymer ?
#
loop_
_entity_poly.entity_id
_entity_poly.type
_entity_poly.pdbx_seq_one_letter_code
_entity_poly.pdbx_strand_id
1 'polypeptide(L)'
;MNSVPTLNFDHSHHKLKIRGLSSATDVLSFEGSEQLSAPFRYDIQFTSSDKALAPESVLMQDGLFSLTAPPVQGMPVQKPLRTLYGVITGFKVLSSSRDEARYEVRLEPRLALLSRSRQNAIYQNQTVPQIVEKILRERHGMRGQDFVFTLKSEYPSREQVMQYGEDDLTFISRLLSEVGIWFRFSTDARLKIEVVELYDDQSGYERGLTLPLRNPSGMSDSGTEAVWGLNTAYSVVEKSVTTRDYNYRDATAEMTTGQLDVTGGDSATYGEAYHYADNFLKTGDKETPESGAFYARIRHERYLNGRAILKGKSTSSLLMPGLEIKVQGDDAPEVFRKGMLITGITSSAARDRSYALTFTGIPYSERYGYRPPLIQRPMMAGTIPARVTSTTANDIYAHIDKDGRYRVNLDFDRDTWKPGYESLWVRQSRPYAGDTYGLHLPLLAGTEVSIAFEEGNPDRPYIAGVKHDSAHTDHVTIQNYKRNVLRTPANNKIRLDDERGKEHIKVSTEYGGKSQLNLGHLVDAGKQQRGEGFELRTDMWGAVRAKRGIFISADAQDKAQGLVREMAPAMAILDAAQSQMTSLSTDAETAKAAPADLQTQVTLLQQEVKDLKQAVILLSAPKGVAMTSGENLQLAASKNLIANAGNHADIGVVKNMFVGVGQALSVFVRTAGIKLFANKGAISVQAQNDLMELLAKKSIEITSTEDEIKITAKKKIIINGGGSYIRLEGGGIEVGTPGDYNVKATYYGRKPGERMQPELMSLPVITSEDDDSSFDEQFLLQDNEGNPIAFQKYKISTSDGQVYRGMTDKDGKTLRIKTPSAEELVFEYDIDDME
;
A
#
# COMPACT_ATOMS: atom_id res chain seq x y z
N MET A 1 -86.96 -28.62 -33.23
CA MET A 1 -85.90 -29.19 -34.05
C MET A 1 -84.66 -29.36 -33.17
N ASN A 2 -84.45 -30.59 -32.73
CA ASN A 2 -83.24 -30.90 -31.88
C ASN A 2 -82.01 -30.90 -32.78
N SER A 3 -81.11 -29.96 -32.54
CA SER A 3 -79.83 -29.96 -33.15
C SER A 3 -78.97 -31.11 -32.53
N VAL A 4 -78.76 -32.12 -33.37
CA VAL A 4 -77.77 -33.17 -33.05
C VAL A 4 -76.36 -32.48 -32.89
N PRO A 5 -75.66 -32.70 -31.79
CA PRO A 5 -74.27 -32.15 -31.64
C PRO A 5 -73.42 -32.80 -32.72
N THR A 6 -72.86 -32.04 -33.65
CA THR A 6 -71.84 -32.47 -34.54
C THR A 6 -70.62 -32.82 -33.67
N LEU A 7 -70.38 -34.10 -33.50
CA LEU A 7 -69.10 -34.62 -32.94
C LEU A 7 -67.99 -34.22 -33.89
N ASN A 8 -67.29 -33.16 -33.51
CA ASN A 8 -65.98 -32.82 -34.14
C ASN A 8 -65.02 -33.94 -33.76
N PHE A 9 -64.80 -34.86 -34.67
CA PHE A 9 -63.67 -35.79 -34.54
C PHE A 9 -62.39 -35.02 -34.64
N ASP A 10 -61.69 -34.86 -33.50
CA ASP A 10 -60.35 -34.32 -33.47
C ASP A 10 -59.39 -35.40 -34.00
N HIS A 11 -58.95 -35.24 -35.23
CA HIS A 11 -58.08 -36.19 -35.90
C HIS A 11 -56.59 -36.01 -35.53
N SER A 12 -56.27 -35.02 -34.69
CA SER A 12 -54.90 -34.78 -34.24
C SER A 12 -54.53 -35.74 -33.10
N HIS A 13 -53.41 -36.46 -33.29
CA HIS A 13 -52.84 -37.35 -32.28
C HIS A 13 -52.18 -36.58 -31.16
N HIS A 14 -51.83 -35.30 -31.38
CA HIS A 14 -51.16 -34.43 -30.41
C HIS A 14 -51.90 -33.10 -30.31
N LYS A 15 -51.84 -32.47 -29.14
CA LYS A 15 -52.63 -31.24 -28.90
C LYS A 15 -51.70 -30.07 -28.52
N LEU A 16 -51.85 -29.00 -29.26
CA LEU A 16 -51.19 -27.71 -28.94
C LEU A 16 -52.29 -26.75 -28.43
N LYS A 17 -52.03 -26.06 -27.31
CA LYS A 17 -52.84 -24.94 -26.83
C LYS A 17 -51.89 -23.76 -26.53
N ILE A 18 -52.26 -22.59 -27.04
CA ILE A 18 -51.54 -21.34 -26.79
C ILE A 18 -52.49 -20.42 -26.04
N ARG A 19 -52.03 -19.86 -24.94
CA ARG A 19 -52.85 -18.99 -24.10
C ARG A 19 -53.29 -17.74 -24.89
N GLY A 20 -54.56 -17.43 -24.79
CA GLY A 20 -55.16 -16.28 -25.51
C GLY A 20 -55.50 -16.52 -26.98
N LEU A 21 -55.12 -17.68 -27.54
CA LEU A 21 -55.54 -18.04 -28.89
C LEU A 21 -56.89 -18.73 -28.86
N SER A 22 -57.88 -18.16 -29.52
CA SER A 22 -59.22 -18.67 -29.59
C SER A 22 -59.47 -19.64 -30.74
N SER A 23 -58.67 -19.55 -31.80
CA SER A 23 -58.75 -20.43 -32.98
C SER A 23 -58.19 -21.82 -32.65
N ALA A 24 -58.85 -22.86 -33.18
CA ALA A 24 -58.39 -24.23 -33.03
C ALA A 24 -56.98 -24.38 -33.68
N THR A 25 -56.14 -25.14 -33.03
CA THR A 25 -54.81 -25.52 -33.53
C THR A 25 -54.81 -27.02 -33.83
N ASP A 26 -54.65 -27.39 -35.06
CA ASP A 26 -54.60 -28.79 -35.48
C ASP A 26 -53.15 -29.18 -35.85
N VAL A 27 -52.53 -29.96 -34.95
CA VAL A 27 -51.08 -30.32 -35.07
C VAL A 27 -50.85 -31.26 -36.27
N LEU A 28 -49.96 -30.87 -37.15
CA LEU A 28 -49.55 -31.64 -38.31
C LEU A 28 -48.32 -32.51 -38.03
N SER A 29 -47.29 -31.92 -37.43
CA SER A 29 -46.08 -32.58 -37.08
C SER A 29 -45.34 -31.82 -35.97
N PHE A 30 -44.40 -32.48 -35.36
CA PHE A 30 -43.46 -31.81 -34.46
C PHE A 30 -42.09 -32.50 -34.49
N GLU A 31 -41.10 -31.73 -34.14
CA GLU A 31 -39.74 -32.19 -33.81
C GLU A 31 -39.37 -31.62 -32.42
N GLY A 32 -38.94 -32.53 -31.52
CA GLY A 32 -38.60 -32.19 -30.14
C GLY A 32 -37.19 -32.63 -29.78
N SER A 33 -36.51 -31.84 -28.98
CA SER A 33 -35.23 -32.19 -28.38
C SER A 33 -35.23 -31.79 -26.89
N GLU A 34 -34.75 -32.69 -26.07
CA GLU A 34 -34.57 -32.48 -24.63
C GLU A 34 -33.23 -33.03 -24.19
N GLN A 35 -32.55 -32.35 -23.32
CA GLN A 35 -31.23 -32.75 -22.79
C GLN A 35 -31.11 -32.34 -21.36
N LEU A 36 -30.38 -33.11 -20.55
CA LEU A 36 -29.98 -32.66 -19.19
C LEU A 36 -29.16 -31.39 -19.28
N SER A 37 -29.42 -30.47 -18.39
CA SER A 37 -28.73 -29.18 -18.24
C SER A 37 -28.82 -28.27 -19.47
N ALA A 38 -29.88 -28.43 -20.27
CA ALA A 38 -30.20 -27.56 -21.40
C ALA A 38 -31.70 -27.36 -21.55
N PRO A 39 -32.17 -26.19 -22.00
CA PRO A 39 -33.58 -26.00 -22.32
C PRO A 39 -34.08 -26.95 -23.37
N PHE A 40 -35.24 -27.52 -23.19
CA PHE A 40 -35.93 -28.31 -24.23
C PHE A 40 -36.42 -27.41 -25.36
N ARG A 41 -36.65 -27.99 -26.53
CA ARG A 41 -37.17 -27.29 -27.70
C ARG A 41 -38.10 -28.20 -28.49
N TYR A 42 -39.28 -27.68 -28.79
CA TYR A 42 -40.23 -28.34 -29.69
C TYR A 42 -40.65 -27.37 -30.80
N ASP A 43 -40.36 -27.72 -32.05
CA ASP A 43 -40.85 -27.01 -33.23
C ASP A 43 -42.11 -27.74 -33.70
N ILE A 44 -43.31 -27.12 -33.60
CA ILE A 44 -44.58 -27.72 -33.79
C ILE A 44 -45.28 -27.05 -34.96
N GLN A 45 -45.61 -27.82 -35.98
CA GLN A 45 -46.37 -27.36 -37.11
C GLN A 45 -47.87 -27.69 -36.91
N PHE A 46 -48.73 -26.72 -37.19
CA PHE A 46 -50.14 -26.85 -37.06
C PHE A 46 -50.90 -26.05 -38.12
N THR A 47 -52.16 -26.41 -38.37
CA THR A 47 -53.09 -25.59 -39.13
C THR A 47 -54.05 -24.87 -38.26
N SER A 48 -54.55 -23.74 -38.74
CA SER A 48 -55.59 -22.96 -38.10
C SER A 48 -56.51 -22.31 -39.14
N SER A 49 -57.80 -22.23 -38.86
CA SER A 49 -58.75 -21.48 -39.66
C SER A 49 -58.54 -19.98 -39.66
N ASP A 50 -57.81 -19.49 -38.64
CA ASP A 50 -57.35 -18.11 -38.58
C ASP A 50 -56.09 -17.95 -39.43
N LYS A 51 -56.27 -17.28 -40.58
CA LYS A 51 -55.21 -17.09 -41.58
C LYS A 51 -54.32 -15.84 -41.33
N ALA A 52 -54.69 -15.08 -40.31
CA ALA A 52 -54.07 -13.78 -39.99
C ALA A 52 -53.55 -13.74 -38.54
N LEU A 53 -53.09 -14.88 -38.02
CA LEU A 53 -52.46 -14.89 -36.67
C LEU A 53 -51.31 -13.91 -36.59
N ALA A 54 -51.48 -12.89 -35.74
CA ALA A 54 -50.45 -11.89 -35.47
C ALA A 54 -49.34 -12.45 -34.60
N PRO A 55 -48.05 -12.18 -34.88
CA PRO A 55 -46.97 -12.65 -34.04
C PRO A 55 -47.12 -12.28 -32.57
N GLU A 56 -47.65 -11.11 -32.28
CA GLU A 56 -47.86 -10.58 -30.93
C GLU A 56 -48.89 -11.38 -30.14
N SER A 57 -49.81 -12.05 -30.82
CA SER A 57 -50.81 -12.92 -30.15
C SER A 57 -50.31 -14.32 -29.84
N VAL A 58 -49.14 -14.70 -30.36
CA VAL A 58 -48.54 -16.03 -30.27
C VAL A 58 -47.24 -16.02 -29.49
N LEU A 59 -46.33 -15.09 -29.82
CA LEU A 59 -45.04 -14.98 -29.17
C LEU A 59 -45.20 -14.58 -27.69
N MET A 60 -44.35 -15.13 -26.85
CA MET A 60 -44.33 -14.92 -25.39
C MET A 60 -45.58 -15.44 -24.67
N GLN A 61 -46.53 -16.10 -25.38
CA GLN A 61 -47.66 -16.74 -24.73
C GLN A 61 -47.30 -18.10 -24.14
N ASP A 62 -47.96 -18.47 -23.03
CA ASP A 62 -47.83 -19.82 -22.46
C ASP A 62 -48.37 -20.84 -23.45
N GLY A 63 -47.58 -21.85 -23.70
CA GLY A 63 -47.92 -22.98 -24.57
C GLY A 63 -48.05 -24.28 -23.77
N LEU A 64 -48.98 -25.09 -24.21
CA LEU A 64 -49.16 -26.45 -23.70
C LEU A 64 -49.11 -27.39 -24.91
N PHE A 65 -48.18 -28.34 -24.85
CA PHE A 65 -48.10 -29.38 -25.87
C PHE A 65 -48.28 -30.77 -25.25
N SER A 66 -49.30 -31.51 -25.68
CA SER A 66 -49.63 -32.84 -25.14
C SER A 66 -49.39 -33.90 -26.18
N LEU A 67 -48.57 -34.89 -25.82
CA LEU A 67 -48.44 -36.15 -26.48
C LEU A 67 -49.57 -37.04 -26.04
N THR A 68 -50.39 -37.46 -26.95
CA THR A 68 -51.59 -38.28 -26.63
C THR A 68 -51.48 -39.66 -27.25
N ALA A 69 -52.02 -40.66 -26.58
CA ALA A 69 -52.13 -42.03 -27.13
C ALA A 69 -52.99 -42.05 -28.38
N PRO A 70 -52.76 -42.99 -29.31
CA PRO A 70 -53.63 -43.22 -30.40
C PRO A 70 -55.05 -43.49 -29.87
N PRO A 71 -56.15 -43.11 -30.60
CA PRO A 71 -57.52 -43.36 -30.18
C PRO A 71 -57.76 -44.85 -30.09
N VAL A 72 -58.23 -45.31 -28.95
CA VAL A 72 -58.72 -46.70 -28.78
C VAL A 72 -60.12 -46.77 -29.27
N GLN A 73 -60.43 -47.75 -30.11
CA GLN A 73 -61.76 -47.96 -30.65
C GLN A 73 -62.80 -48.06 -29.53
N GLY A 74 -63.76 -47.14 -29.49
CA GLY A 74 -64.79 -47.06 -28.47
C GLY A 74 -64.59 -46.12 -27.26
N MET A 75 -63.43 -45.46 -27.16
CA MET A 75 -63.22 -44.42 -26.12
C MET A 75 -63.11 -43.02 -26.75
N PRO A 76 -64.03 -42.09 -26.41
CA PRO A 76 -64.03 -40.76 -27.03
C PRO A 76 -63.03 -39.77 -26.43
N VAL A 77 -62.30 -40.14 -25.41
CA VAL A 77 -61.38 -39.23 -24.70
C VAL A 77 -59.98 -39.82 -24.76
N GLN A 78 -59.09 -39.15 -25.49
CA GLN A 78 -57.67 -39.43 -25.47
C GLN A 78 -57.05 -38.91 -24.22
N LYS A 79 -56.39 -39.75 -23.39
CA LYS A 79 -55.60 -39.33 -22.29
C LYS A 79 -54.24 -38.83 -22.76
N PRO A 80 -53.73 -37.63 -22.30
CA PRO A 80 -52.38 -37.25 -22.58
C PRO A 80 -51.41 -38.20 -21.86
N LEU A 81 -50.46 -38.77 -22.61
CA LEU A 81 -49.40 -39.59 -22.06
C LEU A 81 -48.35 -38.70 -21.36
N ARG A 82 -48.06 -37.59 -22.00
CA ARG A 82 -47.10 -36.59 -21.51
C ARG A 82 -47.58 -35.21 -21.94
N THR A 83 -47.44 -34.23 -21.06
CA THR A 83 -47.73 -32.82 -21.36
C THR A 83 -46.53 -31.99 -21.03
N LEU A 84 -46.17 -31.10 -21.97
CA LEU A 84 -45.13 -30.14 -21.83
C LEU A 84 -45.72 -28.74 -21.72
N TYR A 85 -45.27 -27.99 -20.76
CA TYR A 85 -45.60 -26.57 -20.60
C TYR A 85 -44.37 -25.76 -20.98
N GLY A 86 -44.54 -24.54 -21.46
CA GLY A 86 -43.47 -23.64 -21.79
C GLY A 86 -43.99 -22.33 -22.37
N VAL A 87 -43.15 -21.59 -23.02
CA VAL A 87 -43.47 -20.33 -23.67
C VAL A 87 -43.16 -20.44 -25.16
N ILE A 88 -43.96 -19.76 -25.99
CA ILE A 88 -43.74 -19.70 -27.43
C ILE A 88 -42.65 -18.67 -27.72
N THR A 89 -41.48 -19.15 -28.17
CA THR A 89 -40.28 -18.30 -28.45
C THR A 89 -40.03 -18.06 -29.95
N GLY A 90 -40.76 -18.82 -30.82
CA GLY A 90 -40.65 -18.65 -32.25
C GLY A 90 -42.02 -18.85 -32.91
N PHE A 91 -42.25 -18.13 -33.98
CA PHE A 91 -43.45 -18.23 -34.80
C PHE A 91 -43.12 -18.03 -36.28
N LYS A 92 -43.64 -18.92 -37.12
CA LYS A 92 -43.48 -18.84 -38.57
C LYS A 92 -44.81 -19.07 -39.25
N VAL A 93 -45.08 -18.36 -40.31
CA VAL A 93 -46.15 -18.62 -41.27
C VAL A 93 -45.57 -19.42 -42.41
N LEU A 94 -46.02 -20.65 -42.57
CA LEU A 94 -45.45 -21.56 -43.60
C LEU A 94 -46.19 -21.45 -44.93
N SER A 95 -47.52 -21.48 -44.92
CA SER A 95 -48.35 -21.32 -46.10
C SER A 95 -49.75 -20.89 -45.72
N SER A 96 -50.51 -20.38 -46.70
CA SER A 96 -51.94 -20.07 -46.53
C SER A 96 -52.71 -20.62 -47.74
N SER A 97 -53.85 -21.21 -47.46
CA SER A 97 -54.81 -21.70 -48.45
C SER A 97 -56.11 -20.94 -48.35
N ARG A 98 -57.11 -21.35 -49.15
CA ARG A 98 -58.44 -20.74 -49.05
C ARG A 98 -59.16 -21.02 -47.72
N ASP A 99 -58.91 -22.18 -47.11
CA ASP A 99 -59.65 -22.64 -45.95
C ASP A 99 -58.89 -22.51 -44.63
N GLU A 100 -57.52 -22.66 -44.68
CA GLU A 100 -56.71 -22.65 -43.50
C GLU A 100 -55.27 -22.11 -43.81
N ALA A 101 -54.55 -21.70 -42.78
CA ALA A 101 -53.13 -21.41 -42.86
C ALA A 101 -52.34 -22.39 -42.01
N ARG A 102 -51.10 -22.63 -42.45
CA ARG A 102 -50.13 -23.50 -41.79
C ARG A 102 -49.06 -22.65 -41.10
N TYR A 103 -48.84 -22.98 -39.86
CA TYR A 103 -47.96 -22.26 -38.95
C TYR A 103 -46.94 -23.23 -38.31
N GLU A 104 -45.86 -22.69 -37.86
CA GLU A 104 -44.92 -23.36 -36.99
C GLU A 104 -44.65 -22.49 -35.76
N VAL A 105 -44.68 -23.11 -34.58
CA VAL A 105 -44.29 -22.47 -33.34
C VAL A 105 -43.16 -23.23 -32.67
N ARG A 106 -42.32 -22.50 -31.98
CA ARG A 106 -41.30 -23.06 -31.12
C ARG A 106 -41.78 -22.92 -29.64
N LEU A 107 -41.89 -24.06 -28.99
CA LEU A 107 -42.16 -24.14 -27.54
C LEU A 107 -40.87 -24.46 -26.81
N GLU A 108 -40.48 -23.60 -25.88
CA GLU A 108 -39.29 -23.75 -25.04
C GLU A 108 -39.69 -23.47 -23.58
N PRO A 109 -38.91 -23.93 -22.58
CA PRO A 109 -39.14 -23.53 -21.20
C PRO A 109 -38.82 -22.04 -21.02
N ARG A 110 -39.43 -21.40 -20.01
CA ARG A 110 -39.12 -19.99 -19.67
C ARG A 110 -37.64 -19.73 -19.44
N LEU A 111 -36.90 -20.74 -18.96
CA LEU A 111 -35.46 -20.66 -18.78
C LEU A 111 -34.75 -20.31 -20.10
N ALA A 112 -35.26 -20.70 -21.27
CA ALA A 112 -34.68 -20.37 -22.56
C ALA A 112 -34.65 -18.86 -22.86
N LEU A 113 -35.61 -18.10 -22.31
CA LEU A 113 -35.68 -16.65 -22.50
C LEU A 113 -34.46 -15.93 -21.89
N LEU A 114 -33.79 -16.51 -20.91
CA LEU A 114 -32.61 -15.96 -20.27
C LEU A 114 -31.47 -15.76 -21.27
N SER A 115 -31.44 -16.50 -22.37
CA SER A 115 -30.49 -16.29 -23.47
C SER A 115 -30.65 -14.95 -24.19
N ARG A 116 -31.74 -14.21 -23.94
CA ARG A 116 -31.99 -12.87 -24.50
C ARG A 116 -31.56 -11.74 -23.56
N SER A 117 -31.12 -12.08 -22.35
CA SER A 117 -30.66 -11.13 -21.33
C SER A 117 -29.14 -11.19 -21.21
N ARG A 118 -28.44 -10.37 -21.99
CA ARG A 118 -26.97 -10.24 -21.90
C ARG A 118 -26.60 -9.16 -20.89
N GLN A 119 -25.76 -9.51 -19.92
CA GLN A 119 -25.44 -8.65 -18.78
C GLN A 119 -23.95 -8.62 -18.45
N ASN A 120 -23.58 -7.59 -17.71
CA ASN A 120 -22.35 -7.48 -16.93
C ASN A 120 -22.75 -7.18 -15.49
N ALA A 121 -22.34 -7.99 -14.54
CA ALA A 121 -22.73 -7.82 -13.14
C ALA A 121 -21.71 -8.46 -12.21
N ILE A 122 -21.73 -8.01 -10.95
CA ILE A 122 -20.88 -8.50 -9.89
C ILE A 122 -21.75 -9.11 -8.79
N TYR A 123 -21.39 -10.29 -8.36
CA TYR A 123 -22.01 -10.97 -7.22
C TYR A 123 -20.97 -11.16 -6.14
N GLN A 124 -21.22 -10.65 -4.94
CA GLN A 124 -20.29 -10.74 -3.82
C GLN A 124 -20.88 -11.54 -2.67
N ASN A 125 -20.03 -12.34 -2.02
CA ASN A 125 -20.37 -13.10 -0.81
C ASN A 125 -21.63 -13.97 -0.99
N GLN A 126 -21.73 -14.66 -2.11
CA GLN A 126 -22.87 -15.53 -2.44
C GLN A 126 -22.38 -16.91 -2.90
N THR A 127 -23.15 -17.93 -2.57
CA THR A 127 -22.93 -19.28 -3.10
C THR A 127 -23.43 -19.37 -4.54
N VAL A 128 -22.94 -20.36 -5.31
CA VAL A 128 -23.43 -20.57 -6.68
C VAL A 128 -24.96 -20.75 -6.74
N PRO A 129 -25.62 -21.57 -5.91
CA PRO A 129 -27.09 -21.64 -5.88
C PRO A 129 -27.76 -20.29 -5.59
N GLN A 130 -27.21 -19.49 -4.66
CA GLN A 130 -27.78 -18.17 -4.35
C GLN A 130 -27.68 -17.19 -5.53
N ILE A 131 -26.56 -17.19 -6.27
CA ILE A 131 -26.42 -16.36 -7.47
C ILE A 131 -27.47 -16.77 -8.52
N VAL A 132 -27.60 -18.07 -8.77
CA VAL A 132 -28.56 -18.60 -9.73
C VAL A 132 -29.98 -18.23 -9.31
N GLU A 133 -30.35 -18.48 -8.05
CA GLU A 133 -31.66 -18.11 -7.52
C GLU A 133 -31.95 -16.61 -7.62
N LYS A 134 -30.98 -15.78 -7.31
CA LYS A 134 -31.11 -14.31 -7.42
C LYS A 134 -31.43 -13.90 -8.86
N ILE A 135 -30.72 -14.43 -9.84
CA ILE A 135 -30.98 -14.11 -11.26
C ILE A 135 -32.38 -14.57 -11.67
N LEU A 136 -32.75 -15.80 -11.34
CA LEU A 136 -34.07 -16.34 -11.69
C LEU A 136 -35.21 -15.50 -11.08
N ARG A 137 -35.08 -15.11 -9.80
CA ARG A 137 -36.09 -14.33 -9.10
C ARG A 137 -36.12 -12.86 -9.46
N GLU A 138 -34.97 -12.19 -9.31
CA GLU A 138 -34.94 -10.73 -9.37
C GLU A 138 -34.93 -10.19 -10.79
N ARG A 139 -34.21 -10.86 -11.72
CA ARG A 139 -34.18 -10.40 -13.12
C ARG A 139 -35.31 -10.97 -13.98
N HIS A 140 -35.69 -12.22 -13.75
CA HIS A 140 -36.63 -12.93 -14.62
C HIS A 140 -37.98 -13.19 -13.95
N GLY A 141 -38.16 -12.76 -12.69
CA GLY A 141 -39.46 -12.85 -12.01
C GLY A 141 -39.95 -14.29 -11.77
N MET A 142 -39.05 -15.28 -11.89
CA MET A 142 -39.38 -16.68 -11.62
C MET A 142 -39.67 -16.87 -10.13
N ARG A 143 -40.69 -17.63 -9.83
CA ARG A 143 -41.16 -17.87 -8.45
C ARG A 143 -40.65 -19.22 -7.96
N GLY A 144 -40.78 -19.48 -6.64
CA GLY A 144 -40.36 -20.76 -6.04
C GLY A 144 -41.07 -22.00 -6.58
N GLN A 145 -42.16 -21.85 -7.34
CA GLN A 145 -42.84 -22.91 -8.04
C GLN A 145 -42.26 -23.24 -9.43
N ASP A 146 -41.49 -22.29 -9.99
CA ASP A 146 -40.92 -22.42 -11.33
C ASP A 146 -39.55 -23.13 -11.34
N PHE A 147 -38.91 -23.21 -10.17
CA PHE A 147 -37.64 -23.92 -9.99
C PHE A 147 -37.46 -24.43 -8.55
N VAL A 148 -36.71 -25.52 -8.40
CA VAL A 148 -36.40 -26.10 -7.08
C VAL A 148 -34.98 -26.62 -7.04
N PHE A 149 -34.27 -26.30 -5.97
CA PHE A 149 -32.98 -26.87 -5.65
C PHE A 149 -33.12 -28.03 -4.68
N THR A 150 -32.67 -29.21 -5.09
CA THR A 150 -32.61 -30.41 -4.25
C THR A 150 -31.17 -30.84 -4.19
N LEU A 151 -30.39 -30.11 -3.40
CA LEU A 151 -28.94 -30.29 -3.30
C LEU A 151 -28.59 -31.04 -2.02
N LYS A 152 -27.61 -31.94 -2.09
CA LYS A 152 -27.05 -32.67 -0.94
C LYS A 152 -25.87 -31.92 -0.31
N SER A 153 -25.16 -31.16 -1.13
CA SER A 153 -23.97 -30.43 -0.72
C SER A 153 -24.28 -29.01 -0.28
N GLU A 154 -23.58 -28.54 0.77
CA GLU A 154 -23.59 -27.13 1.17
C GLU A 154 -22.42 -26.42 0.46
N TYR A 155 -22.75 -25.50 -0.43
CA TYR A 155 -21.78 -24.75 -1.22
C TYR A 155 -21.24 -23.55 -0.43
N PRO A 156 -19.91 -23.28 -0.49
CA PRO A 156 -19.35 -22.12 0.17
C PRO A 156 -19.72 -20.83 -0.55
N SER A 157 -19.72 -19.75 0.21
CA SER A 157 -19.85 -18.41 -0.34
C SER A 157 -18.57 -18.02 -1.09
N ARG A 158 -18.71 -17.62 -2.35
CA ARG A 158 -17.63 -17.04 -3.15
C ARG A 158 -17.51 -15.55 -2.85
N GLU A 159 -16.28 -15.08 -2.70
CA GLU A 159 -16.02 -13.68 -2.39
C GLU A 159 -16.55 -12.76 -3.50
N GLN A 160 -16.32 -13.13 -4.75
CA GLN A 160 -16.86 -12.44 -5.93
C GLN A 160 -16.99 -13.41 -7.10
N VAL A 161 -18.06 -13.24 -7.84
CA VAL A 161 -18.29 -13.88 -9.15
C VAL A 161 -18.69 -12.79 -10.13
N MET A 162 -18.05 -12.78 -11.30
CA MET A 162 -18.33 -11.79 -12.33
C MET A 162 -19.02 -12.43 -13.53
N GLN A 163 -20.17 -11.86 -13.93
CA GLN A 163 -20.77 -12.05 -15.23
C GLN A 163 -20.22 -10.98 -16.16
N TYR A 164 -19.60 -11.36 -17.26
CA TYR A 164 -19.03 -10.40 -18.21
C TYR A 164 -19.36 -10.76 -19.65
N GLY A 165 -20.27 -9.99 -20.24
CA GLY A 165 -20.68 -10.17 -21.63
C GLY A 165 -21.40 -11.48 -21.94
N GLU A 166 -21.85 -12.20 -20.91
CA GLU A 166 -22.60 -13.43 -21.03
C GLU A 166 -24.11 -13.14 -20.95
N ASP A 167 -24.90 -13.91 -21.69
CA ASP A 167 -26.34 -13.97 -21.41
C ASP A 167 -26.59 -14.75 -20.11
N ASP A 168 -27.73 -14.48 -19.48
CA ASP A 168 -28.05 -15.05 -18.17
C ASP A 168 -28.16 -16.58 -18.18
N LEU A 169 -28.63 -17.18 -19.29
CA LEU A 169 -28.70 -18.63 -19.42
C LEU A 169 -27.31 -19.26 -19.46
N THR A 170 -26.40 -18.69 -20.29
CA THR A 170 -25.01 -19.15 -20.40
C THR A 170 -24.28 -18.98 -19.07
N PHE A 171 -24.45 -17.83 -18.39
CA PHE A 171 -23.84 -17.56 -17.10
C PHE A 171 -24.28 -18.54 -16.01
N ILE A 172 -25.60 -18.75 -15.86
CA ILE A 172 -26.17 -19.72 -14.91
C ILE A 172 -25.66 -21.12 -15.20
N SER A 173 -25.75 -21.56 -16.48
CA SER A 173 -25.31 -22.87 -16.87
C SER A 173 -23.82 -23.09 -16.66
N ARG A 174 -23.00 -22.06 -16.86
CA ARG A 174 -21.57 -22.07 -16.55
C ARG A 174 -21.32 -22.32 -15.07
N LEU A 175 -21.94 -21.52 -14.21
CA LEU A 175 -21.76 -21.65 -12.76
C LEU A 175 -22.21 -23.02 -12.26
N LEU A 176 -23.35 -23.50 -12.70
CA LEU A 176 -23.86 -24.82 -12.35
C LEU A 176 -22.91 -25.93 -12.83
N SER A 177 -22.39 -25.82 -14.08
CA SER A 177 -21.46 -26.78 -14.63
C SER A 177 -20.13 -26.78 -13.87
N GLU A 178 -19.62 -25.61 -13.41
CA GLU A 178 -18.39 -25.53 -12.63
C GLU A 178 -18.46 -26.39 -11.36
N VAL A 179 -19.57 -26.34 -10.67
CA VAL A 179 -19.79 -27.08 -9.40
C VAL A 179 -20.51 -28.42 -9.58
N GLY A 180 -20.74 -28.85 -10.83
CA GLY A 180 -21.32 -30.14 -11.15
C GLY A 180 -22.81 -30.29 -10.86
N ILE A 181 -23.54 -29.19 -10.65
CA ILE A 181 -25.00 -29.19 -10.53
C ILE A 181 -25.59 -29.34 -11.91
N TRP A 182 -26.52 -30.29 -12.05
CA TRP A 182 -27.25 -30.53 -13.26
C TRP A 182 -28.73 -30.24 -13.06
N PHE A 183 -29.47 -30.00 -14.14
CA PHE A 183 -30.90 -29.75 -14.08
C PHE A 183 -31.67 -30.49 -15.17
N ARG A 184 -32.95 -30.69 -14.89
CA ARG A 184 -33.94 -31.22 -15.81
C ARG A 184 -35.23 -30.40 -15.70
N PHE A 185 -36.18 -30.69 -16.58
CA PHE A 185 -37.48 -30.10 -16.55
C PHE A 185 -38.54 -31.16 -16.14
N SER A 186 -39.35 -30.83 -15.17
CA SER A 186 -40.57 -31.55 -14.81
C SER A 186 -41.80 -30.67 -15.07
N THR A 187 -42.97 -31.21 -14.86
CA THR A 187 -44.25 -30.49 -15.07
C THR A 187 -45.12 -30.52 -13.84
N ASP A 188 -45.62 -29.36 -13.41
CA ASP A 188 -46.69 -29.27 -12.46
C ASP A 188 -48.06 -29.18 -13.22
N ALA A 189 -48.76 -30.28 -13.27
CA ALA A 189 -50.03 -30.35 -13.98
C ALA A 189 -51.14 -29.50 -13.31
N ARG A 190 -51.05 -29.25 -12.00
CA ARG A 190 -52.00 -28.42 -11.26
C ARG A 190 -51.84 -26.94 -11.61
N LEU A 191 -50.60 -26.46 -11.64
CA LEU A 191 -50.28 -25.08 -11.97
C LEU A 191 -50.13 -24.84 -13.47
N LYS A 192 -49.97 -25.92 -14.26
CA LYS A 192 -49.75 -25.90 -15.71
C LYS A 192 -48.52 -25.15 -16.11
N ILE A 193 -47.40 -25.45 -15.43
CA ILE A 193 -46.09 -24.86 -15.64
C ILE A 193 -45.03 -25.94 -15.80
N GLU A 194 -43.96 -25.59 -16.45
CA GLU A 194 -42.69 -26.34 -16.35
C GLU A 194 -41.94 -25.92 -15.08
N VAL A 195 -41.26 -26.86 -14.47
CA VAL A 195 -40.42 -26.66 -13.28
C VAL A 195 -38.99 -27.06 -13.59
N VAL A 196 -38.03 -26.18 -13.31
CA VAL A 196 -36.62 -26.48 -13.37
C VAL A 196 -36.19 -27.15 -12.07
N GLU A 197 -35.77 -28.39 -12.12
CA GLU A 197 -35.31 -29.16 -10.97
C GLU A 197 -33.77 -29.28 -11.03
N LEU A 198 -33.07 -28.78 -9.98
CA LEU A 198 -31.64 -28.74 -9.92
C LEU A 198 -31.13 -29.72 -8.85
N TYR A 199 -30.12 -30.53 -9.23
CA TYR A 199 -29.57 -31.59 -8.41
C TYR A 199 -28.04 -31.59 -8.51
N ASP A 200 -27.38 -32.09 -7.45
CA ASP A 200 -25.90 -32.26 -7.44
C ASP A 200 -25.48 -33.72 -7.27
N ASP A 201 -26.41 -34.62 -7.16
CA ASP A 201 -26.19 -36.06 -7.01
C ASP A 201 -27.21 -36.91 -7.82
N GLN A 202 -27.18 -38.21 -7.63
CA GLN A 202 -28.05 -39.18 -8.30
C GLN A 202 -29.46 -39.32 -7.70
N SER A 203 -29.75 -38.64 -6.60
CA SER A 203 -31.08 -38.69 -5.97
C SER A 203 -32.14 -38.07 -6.86
N GLY A 204 -31.74 -37.19 -7.77
CA GLY A 204 -32.61 -36.54 -8.75
C GLY A 204 -33.01 -37.46 -9.93
N TYR A 205 -32.48 -38.67 -10.06
CA TYR A 205 -32.85 -39.56 -11.16
C TYR A 205 -34.21 -40.19 -10.87
N GLU A 206 -35.11 -40.12 -11.84
CA GLU A 206 -36.32 -40.93 -11.80
C GLU A 206 -35.98 -42.37 -12.12
N ARG A 207 -36.67 -43.32 -11.46
CA ARG A 207 -36.35 -44.74 -11.53
C ARG A 207 -37.61 -45.57 -11.71
N GLY A 208 -37.41 -46.80 -12.16
CA GLY A 208 -38.45 -47.80 -12.16
C GLY A 208 -39.08 -48.13 -13.53
N LEU A 209 -38.62 -47.47 -14.61
CA LEU A 209 -39.08 -47.78 -15.93
C LEU A 209 -38.28 -48.94 -16.54
N THR A 210 -38.94 -49.99 -16.92
CA THR A 210 -38.36 -51.14 -17.65
C THR A 210 -39.09 -51.31 -18.98
N LEU A 211 -38.34 -51.35 -20.08
CA LEU A 211 -38.93 -51.47 -21.41
C LEU A 211 -38.40 -52.74 -22.09
N PRO A 212 -39.27 -53.47 -22.82
CA PRO A 212 -38.84 -54.67 -23.56
C PRO A 212 -38.04 -54.29 -24.82
N LEU A 213 -37.02 -55.11 -25.16
CA LEU A 213 -36.34 -55.03 -26.43
C LEU A 213 -37.22 -55.70 -27.48
N ARG A 214 -37.68 -54.96 -28.48
CA ARG A 214 -38.44 -55.49 -29.63
C ARG A 214 -38.03 -54.79 -30.90
N ASN A 215 -37.53 -55.52 -31.85
CA ASN A 215 -37.27 -54.98 -33.16
C ASN A 215 -38.56 -54.81 -33.95
N PRO A 216 -38.77 -53.63 -34.53
CA PRO A 216 -39.96 -53.41 -35.35
C PRO A 216 -40.00 -54.42 -36.52
N SER A 217 -41.04 -55.20 -36.55
CA SER A 217 -41.23 -56.16 -37.64
C SER A 217 -42.51 -55.78 -38.42
N GLY A 218 -42.33 -55.24 -39.61
CA GLY A 218 -43.46 -54.88 -40.49
C GLY A 218 -44.12 -53.54 -40.13
N MET A 219 -45.32 -53.31 -40.68
CA MET A 219 -46.07 -52.07 -40.57
C MET A 219 -46.98 -52.03 -39.30
N SER A 220 -46.93 -53.00 -38.44
CA SER A 220 -47.77 -53.08 -37.25
C SER A 220 -46.95 -52.79 -35.97
N ASP A 221 -47.24 -51.69 -35.36
CA ASP A 221 -46.85 -51.44 -33.98
C ASP A 221 -47.78 -52.30 -33.08
N SER A 222 -47.19 -53.08 -32.18
CA SER A 222 -47.92 -54.01 -31.30
C SER A 222 -48.70 -53.32 -30.21
N GLY A 223 -48.77 -51.97 -30.22
CA GLY A 223 -49.43 -51.21 -29.16
C GLY A 223 -48.70 -51.25 -27.80
N THR A 224 -47.53 -51.80 -27.80
CA THR A 224 -46.68 -51.91 -26.57
C THR A 224 -45.46 -51.03 -26.70
N GLU A 225 -45.22 -50.22 -25.70
CA GLU A 225 -43.98 -49.44 -25.65
C GLU A 225 -42.75 -50.34 -25.62
N ALA A 226 -41.77 -50.10 -26.46
CA ALA A 226 -40.59 -50.92 -26.60
C ALA A 226 -39.38 -50.08 -27.02
N VAL A 227 -38.21 -50.66 -26.87
CA VAL A 227 -36.93 -50.11 -27.34
C VAL A 227 -36.32 -50.99 -28.43
N TRP A 228 -35.55 -50.37 -29.34
CA TRP A 228 -34.85 -51.10 -30.43
C TRP A 228 -33.65 -50.28 -30.90
N GLY A 229 -32.84 -50.86 -31.77
CA GLY A 229 -31.71 -50.20 -32.37
C GLY A 229 -30.66 -49.78 -31.33
N LEU A 230 -30.53 -50.60 -30.30
CA LEU A 230 -29.61 -50.33 -29.20
C LEU A 230 -28.17 -50.41 -29.72
N ASN A 231 -27.39 -49.37 -29.44
CA ASN A 231 -25.94 -49.35 -29.72
C ASN A 231 -25.20 -48.66 -28.61
N THR A 232 -23.92 -49.02 -28.52
CA THR A 232 -23.00 -48.46 -27.50
C THR A 232 -21.69 -48.06 -28.16
N ALA A 233 -21.27 -46.83 -27.93
CA ALA A 233 -19.94 -46.38 -28.33
C ALA A 233 -19.08 -46.25 -27.05
N TYR A 234 -17.94 -46.91 -27.08
CA TYR A 234 -16.96 -46.83 -25.99
C TYR A 234 -15.75 -46.05 -26.44
N SER A 235 -15.24 -45.22 -25.52
CA SER A 235 -14.01 -44.43 -25.71
C SER A 235 -13.09 -44.61 -24.50
N VAL A 236 -11.78 -44.56 -24.77
CA VAL A 236 -10.79 -44.43 -23.67
C VAL A 236 -10.88 -43.04 -23.15
N VAL A 237 -10.98 -42.89 -21.82
CA VAL A 237 -10.98 -41.63 -21.12
C VAL A 237 -9.86 -41.58 -20.08
N GLU A 238 -9.67 -40.42 -19.49
CA GLU A 238 -8.64 -40.17 -18.48
C GLU A 238 -8.84 -41.07 -17.25
N LYS A 239 -7.73 -41.65 -16.76
CA LYS A 239 -7.71 -42.54 -15.61
C LYS A 239 -7.80 -41.81 -14.29
N SER A 240 -7.14 -40.66 -14.21
CA SER A 240 -7.08 -39.86 -12.99
C SER A 240 -7.07 -38.40 -13.29
N VAL A 241 -7.43 -37.61 -12.30
CA VAL A 241 -7.40 -36.15 -12.36
C VAL A 241 -6.61 -35.62 -11.18
N THR A 242 -5.73 -34.65 -11.48
CA THR A 242 -5.02 -33.84 -10.49
C THR A 242 -5.37 -32.38 -10.72
N THR A 243 -5.64 -31.65 -9.64
CA THR A 243 -5.87 -30.19 -9.71
C THR A 243 -4.85 -29.45 -8.87
N ARG A 244 -4.49 -28.26 -9.32
CA ARG A 244 -3.64 -27.34 -8.58
C ARG A 244 -4.15 -25.92 -8.73
N ASP A 245 -3.98 -25.12 -7.70
CA ASP A 245 -4.27 -23.69 -7.74
C ASP A 245 -3.22 -22.89 -6.98
N TYR A 246 -3.36 -21.59 -7.01
CA TYR A 246 -2.57 -20.64 -6.24
C TYR A 246 -3.51 -19.67 -5.51
N ASN A 247 -3.32 -19.54 -4.20
CA ASN A 247 -4.02 -18.54 -3.41
C ASN A 247 -3.01 -17.59 -2.74
N TYR A 248 -2.98 -16.36 -3.17
CA TYR A 248 -2.07 -15.35 -2.60
C TYR A 248 -2.33 -15.05 -1.12
N ARG A 249 -3.49 -15.42 -0.56
CA ARG A 249 -3.81 -15.24 0.86
C ARG A 249 -3.08 -16.26 1.74
N ASP A 250 -2.66 -17.36 1.13
CA ASP A 250 -1.83 -18.40 1.73
C ASP A 250 -0.81 -18.86 0.69
N ALA A 251 0.13 -17.95 0.38
CA ALA A 251 1.06 -18.12 -0.73
C ALA A 251 2.06 -19.28 -0.55
N THR A 252 2.21 -19.77 0.68
CA THR A 252 3.08 -20.90 1.01
C THR A 252 2.37 -22.24 1.05
N ALA A 253 1.03 -22.24 0.97
CA ALA A 253 0.25 -23.47 0.94
C ALA A 253 0.47 -24.24 -0.37
N GLU A 254 0.74 -25.54 -0.25
CA GLU A 254 0.72 -26.42 -1.39
C GLU A 254 -0.73 -26.76 -1.74
N MET A 255 -1.23 -26.13 -2.80
CA MET A 255 -2.61 -26.29 -3.27
C MET A 255 -2.70 -27.34 -4.40
N THR A 256 -1.99 -28.45 -4.29
CA THR A 256 -2.05 -29.56 -5.21
C THR A 256 -2.85 -30.69 -4.56
N THR A 257 -3.82 -31.25 -5.30
CA THR A 257 -4.52 -32.47 -4.86
C THR A 257 -3.79 -33.69 -5.35
N GLY A 258 -3.92 -34.80 -4.62
CA GLY A 258 -3.45 -36.08 -5.09
C GLY A 258 -4.22 -36.55 -6.33
N GLN A 259 -3.69 -37.53 -7.06
CA GLN A 259 -4.38 -38.18 -8.17
C GLN A 259 -5.69 -38.83 -7.70
N LEU A 260 -6.81 -38.33 -8.21
CA LEU A 260 -8.11 -38.89 -7.90
C LEU A 260 -8.56 -39.86 -9.01
N ASP A 261 -8.80 -41.11 -8.64
CA ASP A 261 -9.40 -42.15 -9.48
C ASP A 261 -10.70 -42.65 -8.86
N VAL A 262 -11.84 -42.22 -9.41
CA VAL A 262 -13.19 -42.59 -8.94
C VAL A 262 -13.57 -44.00 -9.38
N THR A 263 -12.89 -44.56 -10.38
CA THR A 263 -13.21 -45.90 -10.95
C THR A 263 -12.75 -47.03 -10.08
N GLY A 264 -11.72 -46.81 -9.25
CA GLY A 264 -11.10 -47.87 -8.46
C GLY A 264 -10.29 -48.88 -9.28
N GLY A 265 -9.68 -48.48 -10.41
CA GLY A 265 -8.76 -49.26 -11.21
C GLY A 265 -9.33 -49.87 -12.48
N ASP A 266 -10.21 -49.20 -13.15
CA ASP A 266 -10.75 -49.63 -14.48
C ASP A 266 -9.68 -49.66 -15.53
N SER A 267 -9.54 -50.77 -16.23
CA SER A 267 -8.53 -51.02 -17.25
C SER A 267 -8.76 -50.31 -18.59
N ALA A 268 -9.97 -49.74 -18.80
CA ALA A 268 -10.30 -49.02 -20.04
C ALA A 268 -10.12 -47.51 -19.93
N THR A 269 -9.27 -47.08 -18.98
CA THR A 269 -8.90 -45.69 -18.77
C THR A 269 -7.38 -45.54 -18.95
N TYR A 270 -6.92 -44.33 -19.36
CA TYR A 270 -5.49 -44.09 -19.60
C TYR A 270 -5.11 -42.63 -19.29
N GLY A 271 -3.92 -42.44 -18.78
CA GLY A 271 -3.34 -41.11 -18.57
C GLY A 271 -3.90 -40.36 -17.38
N GLU A 272 -3.29 -39.22 -17.11
CA GLU A 272 -3.68 -38.27 -16.11
C GLU A 272 -4.11 -36.95 -16.77
N ALA A 273 -5.21 -36.38 -16.29
CA ALA A 273 -5.59 -35.01 -16.64
C ALA A 273 -5.17 -34.08 -15.51
N TYR A 274 -4.22 -33.20 -15.79
CA TYR A 274 -3.81 -32.14 -14.86
C TYR A 274 -4.52 -30.84 -15.17
N HIS A 275 -5.18 -30.27 -14.16
CA HIS A 275 -5.90 -29.00 -14.27
C HIS A 275 -5.32 -27.98 -13.31
N TYR A 276 -5.11 -26.76 -13.80
CA TYR A 276 -4.60 -25.64 -13.03
C TYR A 276 -5.62 -24.49 -13.03
N ALA A 277 -5.70 -23.77 -11.88
CA ALA A 277 -6.50 -22.57 -11.72
C ALA A 277 -8.02 -22.77 -11.80
N ASP A 278 -8.53 -23.79 -11.11
CA ASP A 278 -9.98 -24.00 -10.94
C ASP A 278 -10.64 -23.02 -9.96
N ASN A 279 -9.85 -22.11 -9.36
CA ASN A 279 -10.29 -21.08 -8.42
C ASN A 279 -10.80 -21.65 -7.08
N PHE A 280 -10.18 -22.73 -6.59
CA PHE A 280 -10.42 -23.17 -5.22
C PHE A 280 -9.53 -22.43 -4.22
N LEU A 281 -10.11 -22.01 -3.09
CA LEU A 281 -9.45 -21.14 -2.13
C LEU A 281 -8.89 -21.88 -0.90
N LYS A 282 -9.13 -23.18 -0.80
CA LYS A 282 -8.68 -23.99 0.35
C LYS A 282 -7.91 -25.19 -0.13
N THR A 283 -6.77 -25.43 0.50
CA THR A 283 -6.09 -26.73 0.43
C THR A 283 -7.01 -27.79 1.01
N GLY A 284 -7.11 -28.94 0.37
CA GLY A 284 -7.82 -30.02 1.01
C GLY A 284 -7.91 -31.28 0.19
N ASP A 285 -7.46 -32.38 0.77
CA ASP A 285 -7.70 -33.74 0.28
C ASP A 285 -9.13 -34.23 0.56
N LYS A 286 -9.94 -33.45 1.28
CA LYS A 286 -11.33 -33.76 1.54
C LYS A 286 -12.20 -33.22 0.42
N GLU A 287 -13.11 -34.05 -0.06
CA GLU A 287 -14.12 -33.69 -1.09
C GLU A 287 -15.21 -32.76 -0.50
N THR A 288 -14.80 -31.65 0.10
CA THR A 288 -15.75 -30.60 0.48
C THR A 288 -16.07 -29.74 -0.74
N PRO A 289 -17.35 -29.28 -0.90
CA PRO A 289 -17.71 -28.46 -2.05
C PRO A 289 -16.71 -27.33 -2.32
N GLU A 290 -16.33 -27.18 -3.59
CA GLU A 290 -15.37 -26.21 -4.09
C GLU A 290 -13.93 -26.34 -3.54
N SER A 291 -13.57 -27.49 -3.01
CA SER A 291 -12.18 -27.87 -2.76
C SER A 291 -11.47 -28.39 -4.02
N GLY A 292 -10.15 -28.46 -3.98
CA GLY A 292 -9.40 -29.06 -5.08
C GLY A 292 -9.82 -30.51 -5.38
N ALA A 293 -10.03 -31.34 -4.36
CA ALA A 293 -10.48 -32.72 -4.49
C ALA A 293 -11.92 -32.80 -5.08
N PHE A 294 -12.78 -31.89 -4.68
CA PHE A 294 -14.12 -31.78 -5.24
C PHE A 294 -14.09 -31.49 -6.75
N TYR A 295 -13.28 -30.50 -7.17
CA TYR A 295 -13.15 -30.21 -8.60
C TYR A 295 -12.51 -31.37 -9.37
N ALA A 296 -11.49 -32.00 -8.80
CA ALA A 296 -10.88 -33.19 -9.40
C ALA A 296 -11.92 -34.30 -9.61
N ARG A 297 -12.78 -34.56 -8.61
CA ARG A 297 -13.86 -35.54 -8.71
C ARG A 297 -14.86 -35.20 -9.82
N ILE A 298 -15.40 -33.98 -9.83
CA ILE A 298 -16.36 -33.54 -10.86
C ILE A 298 -15.77 -33.61 -12.26
N ARG A 299 -14.50 -33.26 -12.43
CA ARG A 299 -13.82 -33.37 -13.69
C ARG A 299 -13.64 -34.82 -14.13
N HIS A 300 -13.26 -35.69 -13.20
CA HIS A 300 -13.13 -37.10 -13.50
C HIS A 300 -14.47 -37.76 -13.85
N GLU A 301 -15.53 -37.47 -13.07
CA GLU A 301 -16.89 -37.93 -13.39
C GLU A 301 -17.35 -37.47 -14.79
N ARG A 302 -16.97 -36.25 -15.20
CA ARG A 302 -17.26 -35.71 -16.52
C ARG A 302 -16.55 -36.48 -17.61
N TYR A 303 -15.30 -36.88 -17.43
CA TYR A 303 -14.57 -37.76 -18.36
C TYR A 303 -15.23 -39.13 -18.43
N LEU A 304 -15.59 -39.70 -17.29
CA LEU A 304 -16.27 -41.01 -17.21
C LEU A 304 -17.66 -41.00 -17.88
N ASN A 305 -18.37 -39.88 -17.90
CA ASN A 305 -19.60 -39.74 -18.65
C ASN A 305 -19.37 -39.87 -20.18
N GLY A 306 -18.21 -39.51 -20.66
CA GLY A 306 -17.81 -39.70 -22.07
C GLY A 306 -17.31 -41.12 -22.45
N ARG A 307 -17.09 -41.99 -21.47
CA ARG A 307 -16.52 -43.32 -21.65
C ARG A 307 -17.41 -44.28 -22.45
N ALA A 308 -18.73 -44.22 -22.18
CA ALA A 308 -19.69 -45.05 -22.87
C ALA A 308 -20.95 -44.23 -23.16
N ILE A 309 -21.28 -44.12 -24.45
CA ILE A 309 -22.48 -43.44 -24.91
C ILE A 309 -23.43 -44.51 -25.43
N LEU A 310 -24.59 -44.56 -24.81
CA LEU A 310 -25.65 -45.51 -25.12
C LEU A 310 -26.70 -44.80 -25.97
N LYS A 311 -27.13 -45.44 -27.06
CA LYS A 311 -28.21 -44.91 -27.92
C LYS A 311 -29.22 -45.97 -28.22
N GLY A 312 -30.45 -45.57 -28.47
CA GLY A 312 -31.53 -46.44 -28.87
C GLY A 312 -32.71 -45.66 -29.40
N LYS A 313 -33.68 -46.36 -29.88
CA LYS A 313 -34.97 -45.84 -30.34
C LYS A 313 -36.10 -46.40 -29.51
N SER A 314 -37.17 -45.63 -29.40
CA SER A 314 -38.37 -46.08 -28.65
C SER A 314 -39.64 -45.46 -29.21
N THR A 315 -40.80 -46.12 -28.92
CA THR A 315 -42.13 -45.54 -29.08
C THR A 315 -42.63 -44.94 -27.75
N SER A 316 -41.94 -45.11 -26.64
CA SER A 316 -42.42 -44.62 -25.35
C SER A 316 -42.29 -43.11 -25.24
N SER A 317 -43.38 -42.43 -25.04
CA SER A 317 -43.40 -40.98 -24.73
C SER A 317 -43.04 -40.67 -23.28
N LEU A 318 -42.83 -41.68 -22.44
CA LEU A 318 -42.41 -41.52 -21.03
C LEU A 318 -40.90 -41.29 -20.88
N LEU A 319 -40.15 -41.60 -21.94
CA LEU A 319 -38.69 -41.37 -21.92
C LEU A 319 -38.40 -39.88 -21.86
N MET A 320 -37.59 -39.49 -20.89
CA MET A 320 -37.15 -38.12 -20.72
C MET A 320 -35.75 -38.06 -20.10
N PRO A 321 -35.03 -36.96 -20.26
CA PRO A 321 -33.72 -36.78 -19.60
C PRO A 321 -33.84 -36.83 -18.07
N GLY A 322 -32.89 -37.54 -17.41
CA GLY A 322 -32.88 -37.77 -15.97
C GLY A 322 -33.62 -39.05 -15.53
N LEU A 323 -34.18 -39.81 -16.46
CA LEU A 323 -34.81 -41.11 -16.20
C LEU A 323 -33.77 -42.23 -16.31
N GLU A 324 -33.66 -43.08 -15.28
CA GLU A 324 -32.96 -44.34 -15.31
C GLU A 324 -33.88 -45.43 -15.89
N ILE A 325 -33.49 -46.05 -16.98
CA ILE A 325 -34.25 -47.15 -17.60
C ILE A 325 -33.44 -48.44 -17.60
N LYS A 326 -34.18 -49.55 -17.55
CA LYS A 326 -33.66 -50.91 -17.79
C LYS A 326 -34.30 -51.51 -19.04
N VAL A 327 -33.54 -52.23 -19.80
CA VAL A 327 -34.03 -52.93 -20.97
C VAL A 327 -34.17 -54.42 -20.67
N GLN A 328 -35.37 -54.94 -20.87
CA GLN A 328 -35.68 -56.35 -20.66
C GLN A 328 -35.64 -57.09 -21.98
N GLY A 329 -34.99 -58.25 -21.98
CA GLY A 329 -34.87 -59.15 -23.13
C GLY A 329 -33.52 -59.87 -23.06
N ASP A 330 -33.51 -61.13 -23.48
CA ASP A 330 -32.29 -61.95 -23.42
C ASP A 330 -31.22 -61.43 -24.42
N ASP A 331 -31.65 -60.86 -25.50
CA ASP A 331 -30.81 -60.27 -26.55
C ASP A 331 -30.37 -58.82 -26.25
N ALA A 332 -30.86 -58.24 -25.14
CA ALA A 332 -30.44 -56.88 -24.75
C ALA A 332 -29.02 -56.87 -24.22
N PRO A 333 -28.17 -55.93 -24.72
CA PRO A 333 -26.80 -55.82 -24.18
C PRO A 333 -26.80 -55.61 -22.67
N GLU A 334 -25.84 -56.22 -21.97
CA GLU A 334 -25.79 -56.20 -20.51
C GLU A 334 -25.81 -54.81 -19.90
N VAL A 335 -25.12 -53.85 -20.54
CA VAL A 335 -25.10 -52.43 -20.09
C VAL A 335 -26.51 -51.82 -20.03
N PHE A 336 -27.41 -52.18 -20.96
CA PHE A 336 -28.79 -51.69 -20.94
C PHE A 336 -29.66 -52.46 -19.90
N ARG A 337 -29.34 -53.74 -19.67
CA ARG A 337 -30.03 -54.54 -18.64
C ARG A 337 -29.69 -54.08 -17.22
N LYS A 338 -28.42 -53.67 -16.99
CA LYS A 338 -27.99 -53.11 -15.68
C LYS A 338 -28.61 -51.75 -15.37
N GLY A 339 -28.95 -51.00 -16.38
CA GLY A 339 -29.55 -49.67 -16.29
C GLY A 339 -28.74 -48.59 -16.97
N MET A 340 -29.42 -47.64 -17.52
CA MET A 340 -28.82 -46.46 -18.13
C MET A 340 -29.58 -45.20 -17.71
N LEU A 341 -28.85 -44.10 -17.59
CA LEU A 341 -29.44 -42.77 -17.42
C LEU A 341 -29.61 -42.12 -18.78
N ILE A 342 -30.83 -41.69 -19.09
CA ILE A 342 -31.11 -40.90 -20.29
C ILE A 342 -30.58 -39.50 -20.09
N THR A 343 -29.68 -39.08 -20.94
CA THR A 343 -29.10 -37.73 -20.94
C THR A 343 -29.74 -36.81 -21.97
N GLY A 344 -30.31 -37.38 -23.01
CA GLY A 344 -30.99 -36.61 -24.04
C GLY A 344 -31.93 -37.45 -24.90
N ILE A 345 -32.91 -36.80 -25.47
CA ILE A 345 -33.86 -37.40 -26.43
C ILE A 345 -34.11 -36.46 -27.60
N THR A 346 -34.37 -37.07 -28.75
CA THR A 346 -34.97 -36.38 -29.89
C THR A 346 -36.24 -37.13 -30.27
N SER A 347 -37.32 -36.44 -30.46
CA SER A 347 -38.61 -37.04 -30.75
C SER A 347 -39.28 -36.37 -31.96
N SER A 348 -40.03 -37.11 -32.73
CA SER A 348 -40.79 -36.57 -33.86
C SER A 348 -42.05 -37.39 -34.12
N ALA A 349 -43.07 -36.74 -34.63
CA ALA A 349 -44.24 -37.37 -35.17
C ALA A 349 -44.88 -36.47 -36.22
N ALA A 350 -45.66 -37.09 -37.15
CA ALA A 350 -46.43 -36.36 -38.12
C ALA A 350 -47.74 -37.12 -38.35
N ARG A 351 -48.74 -36.52 -39.00
CA ARG A 351 -49.98 -37.18 -39.30
C ARG A 351 -49.80 -38.46 -40.11
N ASP A 352 -48.78 -38.51 -40.93
CA ASP A 352 -48.44 -39.66 -41.78
C ASP A 352 -47.37 -40.58 -41.20
N ARG A 353 -46.85 -40.23 -40.01
CA ARG A 353 -45.76 -40.96 -39.33
C ARG A 353 -46.06 -41.11 -37.84
N SER A 354 -45.91 -42.31 -37.35
CA SER A 354 -46.00 -42.60 -35.91
C SER A 354 -44.91 -41.85 -35.11
N TYR A 355 -45.18 -41.68 -33.86
CA TYR A 355 -44.24 -41.14 -32.86
C TYR A 355 -42.98 -42.00 -32.82
N ALA A 356 -41.83 -41.37 -32.97
CA ALA A 356 -40.54 -41.98 -32.85
C ALA A 356 -39.63 -41.15 -31.99
N LEU A 357 -38.92 -41.81 -31.10
CA LEU A 357 -37.98 -41.17 -30.18
C LEU A 357 -36.60 -41.88 -30.33
N THR A 358 -35.56 -41.08 -30.40
CA THR A 358 -34.19 -41.53 -30.23
C THR A 358 -33.68 -41.00 -28.90
N PHE A 359 -33.13 -41.88 -28.10
CA PHE A 359 -32.52 -41.51 -26.80
C PHE A 359 -31.02 -41.69 -26.81
N THR A 360 -30.36 -40.89 -26.06
CA THR A 360 -28.94 -40.97 -25.73
C THR A 360 -28.76 -40.99 -24.24
N GLY A 361 -27.83 -41.78 -23.72
CA GLY A 361 -27.58 -41.86 -22.30
C GLY A 361 -26.21 -42.41 -21.98
N ILE A 362 -25.96 -42.56 -20.71
CA ILE A 362 -24.76 -43.13 -20.09
C ILE A 362 -25.12 -44.34 -19.23
N PRO A 363 -24.21 -45.32 -19.04
CA PRO A 363 -24.48 -46.43 -18.10
C PRO A 363 -24.78 -45.87 -16.70
N TYR A 364 -25.73 -46.43 -16.01
CA TYR A 364 -25.93 -46.14 -14.61
C TYR A 364 -24.77 -46.68 -13.78
N SER A 365 -24.23 -45.89 -12.88
CA SER A 365 -23.16 -46.23 -11.95
C SER A 365 -23.52 -45.75 -10.53
N GLU A 366 -23.29 -46.57 -9.53
CA GLU A 366 -23.43 -46.23 -8.13
C GLU A 366 -22.26 -45.39 -7.61
N ARG A 367 -21.13 -45.38 -8.33
CA ARG A 367 -19.88 -44.72 -7.91
C ARG A 367 -19.79 -43.27 -8.35
N TYR A 368 -20.35 -42.93 -9.50
CA TYR A 368 -20.28 -41.60 -10.08
C TYR A 368 -21.58 -41.26 -10.82
N GLY A 369 -21.91 -39.98 -10.86
CA GLY A 369 -23.11 -39.46 -11.47
C GLY A 369 -22.88 -38.76 -12.80
N TYR A 370 -23.97 -38.29 -13.40
CA TYR A 370 -23.93 -37.38 -14.52
C TYR A 370 -23.40 -36.01 -14.05
N ARG A 371 -22.49 -35.42 -14.83
CA ARG A 371 -22.04 -34.04 -14.68
C ARG A 371 -22.23 -33.29 -15.99
N PRO A 372 -22.82 -32.09 -15.98
CA PRO A 372 -23.00 -31.31 -17.19
C PRO A 372 -21.64 -30.98 -17.84
N PRO A 373 -21.58 -30.87 -19.18
CA PRO A 373 -20.37 -30.39 -19.85
C PRO A 373 -19.93 -29.05 -19.30
N LEU A 374 -18.63 -28.90 -19.06
CA LEU A 374 -18.07 -27.65 -18.56
C LEU A 374 -18.19 -26.56 -19.63
N ILE A 375 -18.87 -25.48 -19.29
CA ILE A 375 -18.94 -24.29 -20.13
C ILE A 375 -17.72 -23.43 -19.83
N GLN A 376 -17.01 -23.05 -20.87
CA GLN A 376 -15.79 -22.24 -20.74
C GLN A 376 -16.11 -20.88 -20.15
N ARG A 377 -15.33 -20.50 -19.16
CA ARG A 377 -15.37 -19.17 -18.56
C ARG A 377 -14.89 -18.13 -19.57
N PRO A 378 -15.50 -16.93 -19.64
CA PRO A 378 -14.98 -15.87 -20.49
C PRO A 378 -13.56 -15.50 -20.09
N MET A 379 -12.65 -15.42 -21.05
CA MET A 379 -11.27 -15.02 -20.86
C MET A 379 -11.15 -13.51 -21.01
N MET A 380 -10.69 -12.86 -19.96
CA MET A 380 -10.47 -11.41 -19.94
C MET A 380 -9.11 -11.07 -20.55
N ALA A 381 -9.09 -10.74 -21.83
CA ALA A 381 -7.89 -10.44 -22.59
C ALA A 381 -7.56 -8.94 -22.54
N GLY A 382 -6.90 -8.49 -21.50
CA GLY A 382 -6.52 -7.08 -21.35
C GLY A 382 -7.00 -6.48 -20.05
N THR A 383 -7.24 -5.17 -20.06
CA THR A 383 -7.69 -4.46 -18.85
C THR A 383 -9.03 -3.77 -19.05
N ILE A 384 -9.81 -3.69 -18.01
CA ILE A 384 -11.03 -2.87 -17.95
C ILE A 384 -10.83 -1.67 -17.02
N PRO A 385 -11.46 -0.53 -17.29
CA PRO A 385 -11.40 0.63 -16.41
C PRO A 385 -12.23 0.40 -15.14
N ALA A 386 -11.73 0.96 -14.05
CA ALA A 386 -12.44 1.05 -12.78
C ALA A 386 -11.98 2.29 -12.02
N ARG A 387 -12.72 2.67 -10.99
CA ARG A 387 -12.34 3.75 -10.07
C ARG A 387 -12.14 3.22 -8.66
N VAL A 388 -11.08 3.67 -8.03
CA VAL A 388 -10.81 3.36 -6.62
C VAL A 388 -11.88 4.01 -5.76
N THR A 389 -12.39 3.27 -4.78
CA THR A 389 -13.47 3.72 -3.89
C THR A 389 -13.05 3.72 -2.43
N SER A 390 -13.81 4.44 -1.59
CA SER A 390 -13.59 4.50 -0.15
C SER A 390 -14.92 4.36 0.60
N THR A 391 -14.87 3.73 1.77
CA THR A 391 -16.02 3.64 2.69
C THR A 391 -16.31 4.95 3.41
N THR A 392 -15.36 5.88 3.40
CA THR A 392 -15.46 7.18 4.05
C THR A 392 -15.87 8.23 3.02
N ALA A 393 -16.99 8.89 3.26
CA ALA A 393 -17.46 9.97 2.39
C ALA A 393 -16.47 11.15 2.42
N ASN A 394 -16.17 11.70 1.26
CA ASN A 394 -15.25 12.83 1.06
C ASN A 394 -13.80 12.59 1.51
N ASP A 395 -13.41 11.35 1.76
CA ASP A 395 -12.02 10.99 1.97
C ASP A 395 -11.27 11.09 0.64
N ILE A 396 -10.15 11.82 0.64
CA ILE A 396 -9.28 11.90 -0.54
C ILE A 396 -8.44 10.63 -0.70
N TYR A 397 -8.13 9.93 0.40
CA TYR A 397 -7.39 8.68 0.36
C TYR A 397 -8.35 7.50 0.31
N ALA A 398 -8.03 6.52 -0.53
CA ALA A 398 -8.81 5.30 -0.57
C ALA A 398 -8.57 4.46 0.70
N HIS A 399 -9.66 3.91 1.22
CA HIS A 399 -9.59 2.93 2.29
C HIS A 399 -8.89 1.65 1.79
N ILE A 400 -7.92 1.17 2.53
CA ILE A 400 -7.22 -0.10 2.27
C ILE A 400 -7.45 -1.06 3.43
N ASP A 401 -7.36 -2.36 3.17
CA ASP A 401 -7.40 -3.36 4.22
C ASP A 401 -6.01 -3.61 4.85
N LYS A 402 -5.95 -4.55 5.81
CA LYS A 402 -4.71 -4.95 6.48
C LYS A 402 -3.62 -5.49 5.54
N ASP A 403 -3.99 -5.97 4.36
CA ASP A 403 -3.10 -6.51 3.35
C ASP A 403 -2.74 -5.47 2.26
N GLY A 404 -3.16 -4.21 2.43
CA GLY A 404 -2.88 -3.11 1.53
C GLY A 404 -3.63 -3.17 0.20
N ARG A 405 -4.79 -3.84 0.18
CA ARG A 405 -5.66 -3.99 -0.98
C ARG A 405 -6.68 -2.86 -1.04
N TYR A 406 -7.19 -2.60 -2.24
CA TYR A 406 -8.17 -1.55 -2.54
C TYR A 406 -9.52 -2.14 -2.90
N ARG A 407 -10.56 -1.34 -2.79
CA ARG A 407 -11.85 -1.60 -3.44
C ARG A 407 -12.03 -0.68 -4.62
N VAL A 408 -12.68 -1.20 -5.66
CA VAL A 408 -12.86 -0.49 -6.92
C VAL A 408 -14.30 -0.63 -7.40
N ASN A 409 -14.78 0.41 -8.04
CA ASN A 409 -16.02 0.36 -8.81
C ASN A 409 -15.66 0.16 -10.28
N LEU A 410 -16.13 -0.94 -10.87
CA LEU A 410 -15.90 -1.28 -12.27
C LEU A 410 -16.88 -0.47 -13.12
N ASP A 411 -16.39 0.22 -14.15
CA ASP A 411 -17.21 1.16 -14.95
C ASP A 411 -18.40 0.50 -15.67
N PHE A 412 -18.37 -0.81 -15.91
CA PHE A 412 -19.48 -1.55 -16.50
C PHE A 412 -20.60 -1.89 -15.52
N ASP A 413 -20.31 -1.83 -14.21
CA ASP A 413 -21.26 -2.23 -13.18
C ASP A 413 -22.39 -1.19 -13.07
N ARG A 414 -23.61 -1.64 -13.21
CA ARG A 414 -24.83 -0.83 -13.15
C ARG A 414 -25.55 -0.92 -11.83
N ASP A 415 -25.11 -1.81 -10.94
CA ASP A 415 -25.72 -2.00 -9.65
C ASP A 415 -25.35 -0.87 -8.70
N THR A 416 -26.28 -0.50 -7.83
CA THR A 416 -26.04 0.53 -6.81
C THR A 416 -25.51 -0.12 -5.56
N TRP A 417 -24.23 0.09 -5.30
CA TRP A 417 -23.55 -0.38 -4.11
C TRP A 417 -23.43 0.71 -3.05
N LYS A 418 -23.26 0.28 -1.81
CA LYS A 418 -22.75 1.17 -0.77
C LYS A 418 -21.31 1.55 -1.12
N PRO A 419 -20.94 2.86 -1.10
CA PRO A 419 -19.58 3.28 -1.39
C PRO A 419 -18.51 2.51 -0.60
N GLY A 420 -17.48 2.04 -1.29
CA GLY A 420 -16.43 1.21 -0.72
C GLY A 420 -16.76 -0.28 -0.60
N TYR A 421 -17.89 -0.73 -1.18
CA TYR A 421 -18.30 -2.15 -1.18
C TYR A 421 -18.63 -2.66 -2.60
N GLU A 422 -18.17 -1.97 -3.63
CA GLU A 422 -18.48 -2.25 -5.03
C GLU A 422 -17.74 -3.46 -5.59
N SER A 423 -16.69 -3.91 -4.92
CA SER A 423 -15.91 -5.09 -5.31
C SER A 423 -15.37 -5.85 -4.10
N LEU A 424 -14.78 -7.01 -4.35
CA LEU A 424 -13.88 -7.65 -3.40
C LEU A 424 -12.65 -6.77 -3.15
N TRP A 425 -11.80 -7.12 -2.18
CA TRP A 425 -10.50 -6.50 -1.97
C TRP A 425 -9.52 -6.88 -3.07
N VAL A 426 -9.10 -5.90 -3.87
CA VAL A 426 -8.27 -6.06 -5.06
C VAL A 426 -6.82 -5.68 -4.77
N ARG A 427 -5.86 -6.58 -5.08
CA ARG A 427 -4.42 -6.29 -4.98
C ARG A 427 -4.00 -5.27 -6.02
N GLN A 428 -2.97 -4.50 -5.72
CA GLN A 428 -2.28 -3.67 -6.70
C GLN A 428 -0.95 -4.31 -7.09
N SER A 429 -0.73 -4.48 -8.38
CA SER A 429 0.60 -4.79 -8.93
C SER A 429 1.52 -3.59 -8.74
N ARG A 430 2.68 -3.81 -8.14
CA ARG A 430 3.67 -2.76 -7.85
C ARG A 430 5.01 -3.13 -8.49
N PRO A 431 5.81 -2.15 -8.95
CA PRO A 431 7.12 -2.42 -9.56
C PRO A 431 8.10 -3.11 -8.61
N TYR A 432 7.92 -2.94 -7.30
CA TYR A 432 8.81 -3.50 -6.28
C TYR A 432 8.02 -3.75 -5.00
N ALA A 433 8.05 -4.98 -4.49
CA ALA A 433 7.27 -5.40 -3.34
C ALA A 433 7.98 -6.52 -2.56
N GLY A 434 7.92 -6.44 -1.23
CA GLY A 434 8.40 -7.42 -0.27
C GLY A 434 7.72 -7.22 1.08
N ASP A 435 8.15 -7.92 2.10
CA ASP A 435 7.58 -7.90 3.44
C ASP A 435 7.90 -6.60 4.20
N THR A 436 9.16 -6.14 4.11
CA THR A 436 9.66 -4.95 4.81
C THR A 436 10.12 -3.83 3.86
N TYR A 437 9.97 -4.03 2.54
CA TYR A 437 10.42 -3.08 1.52
C TYR A 437 9.46 -3.06 0.33
N GLY A 438 9.50 -1.99 -0.45
CA GLY A 438 8.68 -1.87 -1.66
C GLY A 438 8.42 -0.43 -2.07
N LEU A 439 7.80 -0.26 -3.24
CA LEU A 439 7.29 1.03 -3.72
C LEU A 439 5.79 1.12 -3.46
N HIS A 440 5.41 1.87 -2.44
CA HIS A 440 4.01 2.10 -2.09
C HIS A 440 3.64 3.56 -2.35
N LEU A 441 2.77 3.76 -3.33
CA LEU A 441 2.13 5.05 -3.62
C LEU A 441 0.63 4.86 -3.38
N PRO A 442 0.05 5.46 -2.33
CA PRO A 442 -1.36 5.30 -2.01
C PRO A 442 -2.23 5.89 -3.12
N LEU A 443 -3.23 5.12 -3.56
CA LEU A 443 -4.21 5.58 -4.51
C LEU A 443 -5.28 6.42 -3.81
N LEU A 444 -5.77 7.43 -4.51
CA LEU A 444 -6.86 8.28 -4.04
C LEU A 444 -8.20 7.72 -4.46
N ALA A 445 -9.25 7.98 -3.68
CA ALA A 445 -10.61 7.73 -4.11
C ALA A 445 -10.93 8.49 -5.40
N GLY A 446 -11.60 7.84 -6.35
CA GLY A 446 -11.88 8.39 -7.66
C GLY A 446 -10.79 8.20 -8.72
N THR A 447 -9.59 7.76 -8.35
CA THR A 447 -8.51 7.47 -9.29
C THR A 447 -8.92 6.38 -10.28
N GLU A 448 -8.73 6.62 -11.57
CA GLU A 448 -8.92 5.62 -12.61
C GLU A 448 -7.79 4.58 -12.58
N VAL A 449 -8.19 3.32 -12.56
CA VAL A 449 -7.27 2.18 -12.56
C VAL A 449 -7.59 1.22 -13.70
N SER A 450 -6.57 0.55 -14.19
CA SER A 450 -6.70 -0.57 -15.12
C SER A 450 -6.76 -1.87 -14.34
N ILE A 451 -7.87 -2.57 -14.42
CA ILE A 451 -8.06 -3.88 -13.80
C ILE A 451 -7.69 -4.95 -14.81
N ALA A 452 -6.72 -5.76 -14.47
CA ALA A 452 -6.38 -7.01 -15.14
C ALA A 452 -6.83 -8.20 -14.29
N PHE A 453 -6.71 -9.39 -14.86
CA PHE A 453 -7.26 -10.60 -14.28
C PHE A 453 -6.21 -11.70 -14.29
N GLU A 454 -5.99 -12.34 -13.15
CA GLU A 454 -5.07 -13.47 -13.03
C GLU A 454 -5.54 -14.58 -13.99
N GLU A 455 -4.68 -14.96 -14.92
CA GLU A 455 -4.97 -15.95 -15.96
C GLU A 455 -6.23 -15.67 -16.79
N GLY A 456 -6.62 -14.39 -16.89
CA GLY A 456 -7.85 -13.98 -17.58
C GLY A 456 -9.14 -14.37 -16.86
N ASN A 457 -9.08 -14.84 -15.62
CA ASN A 457 -10.25 -15.23 -14.86
C ASN A 457 -10.98 -13.98 -14.29
N PRO A 458 -12.21 -13.69 -14.71
CA PRO A 458 -12.96 -12.52 -14.27
C PRO A 458 -13.18 -12.45 -12.76
N ASP A 459 -13.11 -13.56 -12.05
CA ASP A 459 -13.30 -13.62 -10.61
C ASP A 459 -12.01 -13.32 -9.81
N ARG A 460 -10.87 -13.10 -10.51
CA ARG A 460 -9.55 -12.84 -9.91
C ARG A 460 -8.94 -11.53 -10.40
N PRO A 461 -9.59 -10.37 -10.14
CA PRO A 461 -9.11 -9.07 -10.58
C PRO A 461 -7.92 -8.59 -9.76
N TYR A 462 -7.05 -7.79 -10.40
CA TYR A 462 -6.01 -7.00 -9.74
C TYR A 462 -5.79 -5.67 -10.45
N ILE A 463 -5.35 -4.65 -9.72
CA ILE A 463 -4.99 -3.35 -10.29
C ILE A 463 -3.63 -3.51 -10.97
N ALA A 464 -3.61 -3.46 -12.30
CA ALA A 464 -2.40 -3.56 -13.11
C ALA A 464 -1.69 -2.21 -13.30
N GLY A 465 -2.41 -1.11 -13.21
CA GLY A 465 -1.86 0.23 -13.39
C GLY A 465 -2.86 1.32 -13.06
N VAL A 466 -2.37 2.55 -13.09
CA VAL A 466 -3.14 3.78 -12.83
C VAL A 466 -3.10 4.65 -14.07
N LYS A 467 -4.17 5.34 -14.37
CA LYS A 467 -4.28 6.24 -15.52
C LYS A 467 -4.73 7.63 -15.09
N HIS A 468 -4.29 8.62 -15.85
CA HIS A 468 -4.88 9.95 -15.83
C HIS A 468 -6.12 9.99 -16.71
N ASP A 469 -7.07 10.84 -16.35
CA ASP A 469 -8.30 11.08 -17.10
C ASP A 469 -8.56 12.59 -17.25
N SER A 470 -9.68 12.96 -17.85
CA SER A 470 -10.03 14.38 -18.07
C SER A 470 -10.31 15.14 -16.76
N ALA A 471 -10.71 14.45 -15.70
CA ALA A 471 -10.92 15.03 -14.37
C ALA A 471 -9.63 15.08 -13.54
N HIS A 472 -8.69 14.18 -13.81
CA HIS A 472 -7.41 14.01 -13.09
C HIS A 472 -6.26 14.04 -14.11
N THR A 473 -6.02 15.23 -14.68
CA THR A 473 -5.00 15.41 -15.71
C THR A 473 -3.59 15.22 -15.19
N ASP A 474 -2.69 14.73 -16.02
CA ASP A 474 -1.28 14.58 -15.68
C ASP A 474 -0.67 15.94 -15.31
N HIS A 475 0.11 15.97 -14.26
CA HIS A 475 0.89 17.13 -13.83
C HIS A 475 2.14 17.38 -14.69
N VAL A 476 2.48 16.42 -15.57
CA VAL A 476 3.50 16.56 -16.62
C VAL A 476 2.79 16.67 -17.97
N THR A 477 2.97 17.81 -18.62
CA THR A 477 2.30 18.14 -19.88
C THR A 477 3.31 18.64 -20.92
N ILE A 478 2.86 19.06 -22.08
CA ILE A 478 3.73 19.67 -23.10
C ILE A 478 4.53 20.88 -22.58
N GLN A 479 4.08 21.52 -21.51
CA GLN A 479 4.77 22.67 -20.93
C GLN A 479 5.97 22.30 -20.07
N ASN A 480 6.07 21.06 -19.61
CA ASN A 480 7.06 20.59 -18.65
C ASN A 480 7.49 19.12 -18.88
N TYR A 481 7.35 18.63 -20.11
CA TYR A 481 7.56 17.22 -20.48
C TYR A 481 8.99 16.70 -20.26
N LYS A 482 9.95 17.61 -20.04
CA LYS A 482 11.35 17.26 -19.71
C LYS A 482 11.53 16.88 -18.22
N ARG A 483 10.45 16.84 -17.43
CA ARG A 483 10.50 16.59 -15.99
C ARG A 483 10.11 15.18 -15.65
N ASN A 484 10.91 14.56 -14.83
CA ASN A 484 10.57 13.35 -14.08
C ASN A 484 10.08 13.79 -12.70
N VAL A 485 8.84 13.43 -12.33
CA VAL A 485 8.23 13.96 -11.11
C VAL A 485 7.49 12.89 -10.32
N LEU A 486 7.89 12.72 -9.08
CA LEU A 486 7.07 12.08 -8.05
C LEU A 486 6.47 13.18 -7.19
N ARG A 487 5.15 13.26 -7.15
CA ARG A 487 4.43 14.29 -6.41
C ARG A 487 3.24 13.69 -5.66
N THR A 488 3.14 13.99 -4.38
CA THR A 488 2.01 13.57 -3.54
C THR A 488 0.88 14.61 -3.56
N PRO A 489 -0.34 14.25 -3.12
CA PRO A 489 -1.45 15.21 -2.99
C PRO A 489 -1.10 16.39 -2.09
N ALA A 490 -0.32 16.20 -1.04
CA ALA A 490 0.18 17.25 -0.16
C ALA A 490 1.33 18.08 -0.76
N ASN A 491 1.61 17.92 -2.07
CA ASN A 491 2.68 18.60 -2.79
C ASN A 491 4.10 18.29 -2.29
N ASN A 492 4.31 17.19 -1.55
CA ASN A 492 5.65 16.66 -1.39
C ASN A 492 6.13 16.15 -2.74
N LYS A 493 7.36 16.49 -3.14
CA LYS A 493 7.84 16.12 -4.47
C LYS A 493 9.33 15.84 -4.55
N ILE A 494 9.65 14.93 -5.45
CA ILE A 494 10.97 14.73 -6.01
C ILE A 494 10.85 15.06 -7.49
N ARG A 495 11.60 16.02 -7.98
CA ARG A 495 11.58 16.46 -9.39
C ARG A 495 12.99 16.48 -9.94
N LEU A 496 13.17 15.83 -11.08
CA LEU A 496 14.37 15.93 -11.91
C LEU A 496 13.97 16.62 -13.21
N ASP A 497 14.58 17.74 -13.52
CA ASP A 497 14.33 18.54 -14.73
C ASP A 497 15.52 18.36 -15.67
N ASP A 498 15.30 17.72 -16.80
CA ASP A 498 16.34 17.36 -17.78
C ASP A 498 16.46 18.40 -18.92
N GLU A 499 16.07 19.64 -18.65
CA GLU A 499 16.27 20.70 -19.62
C GLU A 499 17.76 20.98 -19.81
N ARG A 500 18.26 20.68 -21.02
CA ARG A 500 19.70 20.74 -21.34
C ARG A 500 20.30 22.10 -20.96
N GLY A 501 21.39 22.09 -20.16
CA GLY A 501 22.06 23.26 -19.64
C GLY A 501 21.31 23.98 -18.51
N LYS A 502 20.21 23.38 -18.02
CA LYS A 502 19.41 23.87 -16.90
C LYS A 502 18.91 22.73 -16.02
N GLU A 503 19.71 21.68 -15.98
CA GLU A 503 19.38 20.49 -15.21
C GLU A 503 19.20 20.82 -13.72
N HIS A 504 18.15 20.25 -13.12
CA HIS A 504 17.77 20.61 -11.75
C HIS A 504 17.10 19.44 -11.03
N ILE A 505 17.60 19.14 -9.84
CA ILE A 505 16.93 18.22 -8.91
C ILE A 505 16.34 19.00 -7.75
N LYS A 506 15.08 18.72 -7.41
CA LYS A 506 14.40 19.32 -6.28
C LYS A 506 13.69 18.28 -5.44
N VAL A 507 13.99 18.26 -4.13
CA VAL A 507 13.21 17.55 -3.11
C VAL A 507 12.57 18.59 -2.22
N SER A 508 11.24 18.56 -2.05
CA SER A 508 10.56 19.61 -1.29
C SER A 508 9.25 19.18 -0.66
N THR A 509 8.90 19.83 0.44
CA THR A 509 7.57 19.84 1.05
C THR A 509 7.09 21.29 1.23
N GLU A 510 5.78 21.51 1.23
CA GLU A 510 5.19 22.84 1.47
C GLU A 510 4.78 23.02 2.95
N TYR A 511 4.96 22.00 3.79
CA TYR A 511 4.62 22.08 5.21
C TYR A 511 5.46 23.14 5.93
N GLY A 512 4.80 23.97 6.74
CA GLY A 512 5.44 25.00 7.56
C GLY A 512 6.17 26.09 6.73
N GLY A 513 5.58 26.51 5.62
CA GLY A 513 6.20 27.40 4.64
C GLY A 513 6.80 26.59 3.51
N LYS A 514 8.08 26.31 3.54
CA LYS A 514 8.71 25.46 2.54
C LYS A 514 10.04 24.92 3.00
N SER A 515 10.21 23.61 2.96
CA SER A 515 11.51 22.97 3.13
C SER A 515 11.94 22.33 1.82
N GLN A 516 13.18 22.58 1.38
CA GLN A 516 13.65 22.10 0.09
C GLN A 516 15.15 21.87 0.03
N LEU A 517 15.50 20.86 -0.75
CA LEU A 517 16.85 20.67 -1.29
C LEU A 517 16.78 20.89 -2.80
N ASN A 518 17.58 21.79 -3.32
CA ASN A 518 17.74 22.01 -4.75
C ASN A 518 19.19 21.74 -5.15
N LEU A 519 19.40 21.14 -6.33
CA LEU A 519 20.72 20.86 -6.90
C LEU A 519 20.71 21.31 -8.37
N GLY A 520 21.79 21.94 -8.83
CA GLY A 520 21.99 22.34 -10.22
C GLY A 520 21.55 23.75 -10.54
N HIS A 521 20.78 23.93 -11.61
CA HIS A 521 20.31 25.25 -12.06
C HIS A 521 19.02 25.63 -11.29
N LEU A 522 19.16 26.55 -10.33
CA LEU A 522 18.07 26.99 -9.49
C LEU A 522 17.28 28.13 -10.15
N VAL A 523 15.96 28.02 -10.15
CA VAL A 523 15.06 29.03 -10.70
C VAL A 523 14.05 29.51 -9.65
N ASP A 524 13.55 30.71 -9.84
CA ASP A 524 12.43 31.30 -9.07
C ASP A 524 11.05 30.82 -9.57
N ALA A 525 9.99 31.42 -9.07
CA ALA A 525 8.62 31.10 -9.49
C ALA A 525 8.34 31.50 -10.95
N GLY A 526 9.02 32.54 -11.45
CA GLY A 526 8.95 33.03 -12.83
C GLY A 526 9.87 32.28 -13.80
N LYS A 527 10.51 31.18 -13.37
CA LYS A 527 11.49 30.39 -14.13
C LYS A 527 12.77 31.16 -14.49
N GLN A 528 13.04 32.31 -13.84
CA GLN A 528 14.30 33.02 -13.99
C GLN A 528 15.40 32.37 -13.14
N GLN A 529 16.61 32.38 -13.61
CA GLN A 529 17.75 31.85 -12.88
C GLN A 529 17.91 32.60 -11.54
N ARG A 530 17.96 31.85 -10.44
CA ARG A 530 18.13 32.34 -9.08
C ARG A 530 19.51 32.02 -8.52
N GLY A 531 20.17 31.01 -9.07
CA GLY A 531 21.49 30.56 -8.65
C GLY A 531 21.85 29.22 -9.26
N GLU A 532 23.06 28.77 -8.93
CA GLU A 532 23.64 27.49 -9.35
C GLU A 532 24.25 26.78 -8.13
N GLY A 533 24.35 25.48 -8.19
CA GLY A 533 24.93 24.66 -7.11
C GLY A 533 23.89 23.95 -6.27
N PHE A 534 23.98 24.03 -4.95
CA PHE A 534 23.00 23.43 -4.05
C PHE A 534 22.42 24.44 -3.06
N GLU A 535 21.15 24.23 -2.68
CA GLU A 535 20.47 25.00 -1.64
C GLU A 535 19.70 24.04 -0.74
N LEU A 536 20.01 24.06 0.56
CA LEU A 536 19.20 23.45 1.61
C LEU A 536 18.51 24.59 2.39
N ARG A 537 17.19 24.65 2.32
CA ARG A 537 16.41 25.75 2.87
C ARG A 537 15.14 25.25 3.56
N THR A 538 14.83 25.90 4.69
CA THR A 538 13.53 25.77 5.37
C THR A 538 13.15 27.10 6.00
N ASP A 539 11.85 27.33 6.13
CA ASP A 539 11.30 28.44 6.90
C ASP A 539 11.05 28.04 8.38
N MET A 540 11.35 26.80 8.74
CA MET A 540 11.29 26.24 10.08
C MET A 540 12.67 26.02 10.69
N TRP A 541 12.81 25.15 11.65
CA TRP A 541 14.08 24.81 12.32
C TRP A 541 14.95 23.91 11.46
N GLY A 542 16.26 24.21 11.44
CA GLY A 542 17.25 23.37 10.77
C GLY A 542 18.29 22.84 11.78
N ALA A 543 18.70 21.59 11.63
CA ALA A 543 19.77 20.99 12.40
C ALA A 543 20.68 20.15 11.47
N VAL A 544 21.99 20.35 11.57
CA VAL A 544 23.00 19.51 10.94
C VAL A 544 23.79 18.82 12.05
N ARG A 545 23.69 17.51 12.14
CA ARG A 545 24.35 16.70 13.19
C ARG A 545 25.07 15.52 12.58
N ALA A 546 26.31 15.30 13.03
CA ALA A 546 27.07 14.12 12.69
C ALA A 546 27.88 13.64 13.89
N LYS A 547 27.70 12.40 14.33
CA LYS A 547 28.33 11.81 15.52
C LYS A 547 29.88 11.83 15.44
N ARG A 548 30.44 11.73 14.23
CA ARG A 548 31.90 11.61 14.02
C ARG A 548 32.59 12.91 13.61
N GLY A 549 31.88 14.06 13.57
CA GLY A 549 32.35 15.35 13.18
C GLY A 549 31.76 15.88 11.87
N ILE A 550 31.90 17.18 11.65
CA ILE A 550 31.41 17.91 10.47
C ILE A 550 32.57 18.67 9.85
N PHE A 551 32.80 18.51 8.56
CA PHE A 551 33.70 19.29 7.76
C PHE A 551 32.91 20.12 6.75
N ILE A 552 33.06 21.43 6.81
CA ILE A 552 32.47 22.40 5.87
C ILE A 552 33.61 23.16 5.23
N SER A 553 33.79 23.02 3.93
CA SER A 553 34.87 23.64 3.19
C SER A 553 34.35 24.34 1.95
N ALA A 554 35.08 25.43 1.59
CA ALA A 554 34.97 26.13 0.31
C ALA A 554 36.15 25.80 -0.63
N ASP A 555 36.97 24.82 -0.27
CA ASP A 555 38.04 24.33 -1.14
C ASP A 555 37.46 23.57 -2.34
N ALA A 556 37.96 23.79 -3.53
CA ALA A 556 37.47 23.16 -4.74
C ALA A 556 37.84 21.66 -4.77
N GLN A 557 36.84 20.84 -5.17
CA GLN A 557 37.05 19.45 -5.59
C GLN A 557 36.47 19.28 -7.00
N ASP A 558 37.33 19.37 -7.98
CA ASP A 558 36.95 19.31 -9.39
C ASP A 558 36.24 17.99 -9.72
N LYS A 559 35.09 18.06 -10.39
CA LYS A 559 34.25 16.92 -10.77
C LYS A 559 33.80 16.05 -9.60
N ALA A 560 33.78 16.60 -8.38
CA ALA A 560 33.47 15.89 -7.14
C ALA A 560 34.27 14.58 -6.94
N GLN A 561 35.53 14.59 -7.42
CA GLN A 561 36.46 13.48 -7.25
C GLN A 561 37.40 13.75 -6.06
N GLY A 562 37.83 12.71 -5.39
CA GLY A 562 38.65 12.79 -4.19
C GLY A 562 37.97 12.20 -2.96
N LEU A 563 38.67 12.24 -1.84
CA LEU A 563 38.12 11.78 -0.57
C LEU A 563 37.06 12.75 -0.06
N VAL A 564 35.97 12.24 0.45
CA VAL A 564 34.87 13.05 1.05
C VAL A 564 35.39 13.97 2.15
N ARG A 565 36.46 13.58 2.84
CA ARG A 565 37.13 14.32 3.90
C ARG A 565 38.52 14.72 3.49
N GLU A 566 38.69 15.31 2.31
CA GLU A 566 39.95 15.89 1.89
C GLU A 566 40.21 17.17 2.69
N MET A 567 41.12 17.10 3.66
CA MET A 567 41.36 18.15 4.63
C MET A 567 42.74 18.76 4.49
N ALA A 568 43.55 18.34 3.54
CA ALA A 568 44.94 18.81 3.38
C ALA A 568 45.07 20.34 3.31
N PRO A 569 44.22 21.09 2.56
CA PRO A 569 44.32 22.55 2.55
C PRO A 569 44.04 23.18 3.93
N ALA A 570 43.01 22.71 4.63
CA ALA A 570 42.64 23.19 5.95
C ALA A 570 43.74 22.89 6.99
N MET A 571 44.29 21.67 6.94
CA MET A 571 45.40 21.28 7.84
C MET A 571 46.68 22.10 7.59
N ALA A 572 47.02 22.42 6.34
CA ALA A 572 48.17 23.25 6.03
C ALA A 572 48.07 24.65 6.67
N ILE A 573 46.89 25.27 6.70
CA ILE A 573 46.65 26.56 7.37
C ILE A 573 46.84 26.42 8.89
N LEU A 574 46.31 25.37 9.47
CA LEU A 574 46.41 25.12 10.91
C LEU A 574 47.82 24.77 11.34
N ASP A 575 48.56 23.98 10.57
CA ASP A 575 49.97 23.66 10.82
C ASP A 575 50.89 24.92 10.71
N ALA A 576 50.62 25.82 9.75
CA ALA A 576 51.31 27.09 9.63
C ALA A 576 51.03 28.00 10.85
N ALA A 577 49.77 28.07 11.29
CA ALA A 577 49.40 28.82 12.49
C ALA A 577 50.09 28.29 13.77
N GLN A 578 50.14 26.96 13.91
CA GLN A 578 50.87 26.30 15.00
C GLN A 578 52.35 26.65 14.99
N SER A 579 53.01 26.61 13.82
CA SER A 579 54.41 26.93 13.69
C SER A 579 54.71 28.38 14.08
N GLN A 580 53.86 29.32 13.69
CA GLN A 580 53.95 30.73 14.12
C GLN A 580 53.79 30.89 15.63
N MET A 581 52.83 30.25 16.23
CA MET A 581 52.59 30.29 17.66
C MET A 581 53.76 29.70 18.43
N THR A 582 54.33 28.62 17.96
CA THR A 582 55.54 28.02 18.55
C THR A 582 56.73 29.01 18.56
N SER A 583 56.98 29.66 17.42
CA SER A 583 58.04 30.67 17.34
C SER A 583 57.85 31.85 18.32
N LEU A 584 56.63 32.38 18.35
CA LEU A 584 56.28 33.50 19.28
C LEU A 584 56.35 33.06 20.74
N SER A 585 55.94 31.86 21.07
CA SER A 585 55.98 31.32 22.42
C SER A 585 57.41 31.09 22.91
N THR A 586 58.32 30.59 22.06
CA THR A 586 59.76 30.42 22.37
C THR A 586 60.45 31.77 22.62
N ASP A 587 60.18 32.80 21.83
CA ASP A 587 60.67 34.14 22.04
C ASP A 587 60.14 34.79 23.31
N ALA A 588 58.84 34.56 23.60
CA ALA A 588 58.23 35.05 24.84
C ALA A 588 58.88 34.39 26.08
N GLU A 589 59.12 33.10 26.06
CA GLU A 589 59.82 32.38 27.13
C GLU A 589 61.22 32.88 27.32
N THR A 590 61.96 33.10 26.22
CA THR A 590 63.32 33.70 26.25
C THR A 590 63.31 35.09 26.86
N ALA A 591 62.27 35.87 26.66
CA ALA A 591 62.02 37.18 27.24
C ALA A 591 61.47 37.15 28.67
N LYS A 592 61.31 35.94 29.27
CA LYS A 592 60.67 35.71 30.58
C LYS A 592 59.23 36.13 30.66
N ALA A 593 58.51 36.14 29.54
CA ALA A 593 57.07 36.24 29.47
C ALA A 593 56.44 34.82 29.51
N ALA A 594 55.21 34.66 29.97
CA ALA A 594 54.55 33.39 30.03
C ALA A 594 54.28 32.90 28.60
N PRO A 595 54.68 31.68 28.23
CA PRO A 595 54.42 31.10 26.89
C PRO A 595 52.97 30.66 26.70
N ALA A 596 52.56 30.44 25.43
CA ALA A 596 51.29 29.83 25.11
C ALA A 596 51.32 28.31 25.39
N ASP A 597 50.15 27.72 25.66
CA ASP A 597 49.97 26.27 25.82
C ASP A 597 50.05 25.55 24.46
N LEU A 598 51.26 25.28 24.02
CA LEU A 598 51.56 24.62 22.74
C LEU A 598 51.17 23.14 22.75
N GLN A 599 51.28 22.45 23.87
CA GLN A 599 50.99 21.02 23.96
C GLN A 599 49.51 20.73 23.69
N THR A 600 48.62 21.51 24.29
CA THR A 600 47.17 21.38 24.03
C THR A 600 46.85 21.69 22.57
N GLN A 601 47.49 22.69 21.97
CA GLN A 601 47.26 23.04 20.57
C GLN A 601 47.70 21.92 19.62
N VAL A 602 48.88 21.33 19.83
CA VAL A 602 49.36 20.18 19.06
C VAL A 602 48.42 18.99 19.18
N THR A 603 47.95 18.69 20.38
CA THR A 603 47.04 17.61 20.66
C THR A 603 45.71 17.80 19.92
N LEU A 604 45.14 19.00 20.00
CA LEU A 604 43.91 19.36 19.27
C LEU A 604 44.09 19.12 17.76
N LEU A 605 45.13 19.63 17.16
CA LEU A 605 45.30 19.55 15.70
C LEU A 605 45.60 18.14 15.21
N GLN A 606 46.50 17.40 15.87
CA GLN A 606 46.97 16.10 15.37
C GLN A 606 46.15 14.92 15.86
N GLN A 607 45.54 14.99 17.02
CA GLN A 607 44.79 13.87 17.60
C GLN A 607 43.29 14.01 17.45
N GLU A 608 42.74 15.20 17.29
CA GLU A 608 41.32 15.44 17.22
C GLU A 608 40.83 15.92 15.86
N VAL A 609 41.44 16.99 15.32
CA VAL A 609 41.00 17.63 14.07
C VAL A 609 41.43 16.84 12.84
N LYS A 610 42.72 16.42 12.78
CA LYS A 610 43.25 15.69 11.64
C LYS A 610 42.46 14.45 11.34
N ASP A 611 41.88 14.34 10.11
CA ASP A 611 41.05 13.26 9.64
C ASP A 611 39.73 13.09 10.44
N LEU A 612 39.30 14.12 11.19
CA LEU A 612 38.16 14.08 12.09
C LEU A 612 38.18 12.84 13.01
N LYS A 613 39.33 12.63 13.67
CA LYS A 613 39.52 11.50 14.60
C LYS A 613 38.56 11.55 15.79
N GLN A 614 38.14 12.76 16.18
CA GLN A 614 37.15 13.01 17.20
C GLN A 614 35.99 13.83 16.64
N ALA A 615 34.90 13.99 17.42
CA ALA A 615 33.68 14.71 17.04
C ALA A 615 33.97 16.25 17.06
N VAL A 616 34.60 16.76 16.03
CA VAL A 616 34.91 18.20 15.86
C VAL A 616 34.12 18.79 14.68
N ILE A 617 33.91 20.11 14.71
CA ILE A 617 33.41 20.88 13.56
C ILE A 617 34.58 21.67 13.02
N LEU A 618 34.97 21.40 11.78
CA LEU A 618 36.02 22.16 11.06
C LEU A 618 35.39 23.02 9.98
N LEU A 619 35.63 24.31 10.01
CA LEU A 619 35.23 25.27 8.98
C LEU A 619 36.50 25.75 8.28
N SER A 620 36.58 25.61 6.98
CA SER A 620 37.75 26.02 6.18
C SER A 620 37.31 26.72 4.91
N ALA A 621 38.06 27.74 4.54
CA ALA A 621 37.89 28.42 3.25
C ALA A 621 39.21 29.09 2.81
N PRO A 622 39.58 28.98 1.50
CA PRO A 622 40.89 29.54 1.00
C PRO A 622 40.94 31.07 1.00
N LYS A 623 39.79 31.78 1.03
CA LYS A 623 39.71 33.24 0.97
C LYS A 623 39.26 33.91 2.28
N GLY A 624 38.51 33.20 3.11
CA GLY A 624 38.08 33.73 4.39
C GLY A 624 36.75 33.13 4.88
N VAL A 625 36.56 33.20 6.20
CA VAL A 625 35.33 32.85 6.91
C VAL A 625 34.84 34.11 7.60
N ALA A 626 33.60 34.53 7.35
CA ALA A 626 32.95 35.65 8.02
C ALA A 626 31.84 35.12 8.96
N MET A 627 31.86 35.59 10.20
CA MET A 627 30.82 35.29 11.21
C MET A 627 30.19 36.60 11.65
N THR A 628 28.85 36.72 11.48
CA THR A 628 28.06 37.89 11.84
C THR A 628 26.82 37.50 12.63
N SER A 629 26.42 38.37 13.57
CA SER A 629 25.17 38.22 14.30
C SER A 629 24.48 39.59 14.36
N GLY A 630 23.16 39.63 14.29
CA GLY A 630 22.35 40.84 14.47
C GLY A 630 22.31 41.33 15.90
N GLU A 631 22.59 40.47 16.87
CA GLU A 631 22.60 40.81 18.28
C GLU A 631 23.89 40.40 19.00
N ASN A 632 24.03 39.16 19.38
CA ASN A 632 25.13 38.68 20.18
C ASN A 632 25.91 37.56 19.50
N LEU A 633 27.22 37.60 19.59
CA LEU A 633 28.15 36.51 19.21
C LEU A 633 28.88 36.06 20.48
N GLN A 634 28.62 34.83 20.91
CA GLN A 634 29.30 34.23 22.06
C GLN A 634 30.24 33.11 21.58
N LEU A 635 31.48 33.18 22.02
CA LEU A 635 32.49 32.12 21.86
C LEU A 635 32.86 31.61 23.25
N ALA A 636 32.60 30.33 23.50
CA ALA A 636 32.88 29.70 24.79
C ALA A 636 33.54 28.33 24.56
N ALA A 637 34.57 28.05 25.34
CA ALA A 637 35.22 26.74 25.34
C ALA A 637 35.41 26.28 26.79
N SER A 638 35.12 25.04 27.10
CA SER A 638 35.32 24.48 28.44
C SER A 638 36.78 24.29 28.82
N LYS A 639 37.69 24.34 27.88
CA LYS A 639 39.14 24.24 28.08
C LYS A 639 39.85 25.48 27.55
N ASN A 640 40.16 25.50 26.27
CA ASN A 640 41.03 26.55 25.66
C ASN A 640 40.35 27.22 24.48
N LEU A 641 40.48 28.54 24.39
CA LEU A 641 40.19 29.34 23.22
C LEU A 641 41.52 29.74 22.59
N ILE A 642 41.81 29.26 21.36
CA ILE A 642 43.06 29.52 20.63
C ILE A 642 42.72 30.38 19.42
N ALA A 643 43.27 31.57 19.35
CA ALA A 643 43.14 32.48 18.22
C ALA A 643 44.53 32.84 17.66
N ASN A 644 44.68 32.67 16.35
CA ASN A 644 45.92 32.85 15.64
C ASN A 644 45.72 33.65 14.36
N ALA A 645 46.49 34.66 14.12
CA ALA A 645 46.44 35.46 12.90
C ALA A 645 47.84 35.57 12.28
N GLY A 646 48.01 35.27 11.00
CA GLY A 646 49.25 35.33 10.29
C GLY A 646 49.77 36.77 10.05
N ASN A 647 48.88 37.76 10.04
CA ASN A 647 49.22 39.16 9.86
C ASN A 647 48.69 40.02 11.01
N HIS A 648 47.46 40.45 11.00
CA HIS A 648 46.89 41.41 11.94
C HIS A 648 45.72 40.79 12.68
N ALA A 649 45.55 41.14 13.91
CA ALA A 649 44.32 40.87 14.69
C ALA A 649 43.81 42.22 15.20
N ASP A 650 42.65 42.67 14.73
CA ASP A 650 42.03 43.94 15.06
C ASP A 650 40.77 43.69 15.90
N ILE A 651 40.69 44.32 17.06
CA ILE A 651 39.55 44.23 17.94
C ILE A 651 39.01 45.64 18.14
N GLY A 652 37.82 45.95 17.61
CA GLY A 652 37.10 47.22 17.75
C GLY A 652 35.92 47.05 18.64
N VAL A 653 35.76 47.89 19.70
CA VAL A 653 34.66 47.87 20.64
C VAL A 653 34.17 49.29 20.84
N VAL A 654 32.89 49.53 20.58
CA VAL A 654 32.31 50.88 20.66
C VAL A 654 32.12 51.37 22.11
N LYS A 655 31.83 50.45 23.05
CA LYS A 655 31.56 50.81 24.43
C LYS A 655 32.73 50.36 25.34
N ASN A 656 32.62 49.17 25.89
CA ASN A 656 33.54 48.66 26.90
C ASN A 656 34.12 47.34 26.49
N MET A 657 35.42 47.17 26.73
CA MET A 657 36.11 45.89 26.64
C MET A 657 36.59 45.48 28.03
N PHE A 658 36.26 44.28 28.46
CA PHE A 658 36.76 43.70 29.70
C PHE A 658 37.65 42.49 29.37
N VAL A 659 38.79 42.42 29.99
CA VAL A 659 39.71 41.28 29.96
C VAL A 659 39.97 40.85 31.40
N GLY A 660 39.39 39.74 31.80
CA GLY A 660 39.54 39.11 33.11
C GLY A 660 40.36 37.84 32.98
N VAL A 661 41.37 37.64 33.80
CA VAL A 661 42.30 36.49 33.78
C VAL A 661 42.50 36.01 35.22
N GLY A 662 42.22 34.69 35.46
CA GLY A 662 42.33 34.11 36.81
C GLY A 662 43.80 33.98 37.30
N GLN A 663 44.74 33.74 36.46
CA GLN A 663 46.13 33.52 36.86
C GLN A 663 47.04 34.60 36.34
N ALA A 664 47.41 34.64 35.08
CA ALA A 664 48.38 35.53 34.51
C ALA A 664 47.95 36.06 33.14
N LEU A 665 48.14 37.38 32.93
CA LEU A 665 48.09 37.98 31.60
C LEU A 665 49.51 38.27 31.13
N SER A 666 49.96 37.65 30.04
CA SER A 666 51.22 37.90 29.40
C SER A 666 51.04 38.61 28.07
N VAL A 667 51.66 39.76 27.88
CA VAL A 667 51.64 40.47 26.58
C VAL A 667 53.09 40.62 26.10
N PHE A 668 53.43 39.93 25.03
CA PHE A 668 54.71 39.93 24.45
C PHE A 668 54.74 40.54 23.05
N VAL A 669 55.62 41.47 22.75
CA VAL A 669 55.76 42.07 21.43
C VAL A 669 57.23 41.94 20.99
N ARG A 670 57.49 41.26 19.87
CA ARG A 670 58.84 40.94 19.33
C ARG A 670 59.60 42.18 18.83
N THR A 671 58.90 43.09 18.08
CA THR A 671 59.67 44.12 17.32
C THR A 671 59.19 45.57 17.53
N ALA A 672 57.87 45.86 17.59
CA ALA A 672 57.35 47.21 17.41
C ALA A 672 56.96 47.96 18.71
N GLY A 673 56.93 47.29 19.84
CA GLY A 673 56.57 47.85 21.12
C GLY A 673 55.10 47.92 21.46
N ILE A 674 54.77 48.32 22.66
CA ILE A 674 53.41 48.43 23.20
C ILE A 674 53.07 49.92 23.38
N LYS A 675 51.90 50.36 22.95
CA LYS A 675 51.37 51.71 23.11
C LYS A 675 50.03 51.66 23.85
N LEU A 676 49.93 52.33 24.97
CA LEU A 676 48.75 52.47 25.76
C LEU A 676 48.35 53.97 25.83
N PHE A 677 47.23 54.31 25.20
CA PHE A 677 46.70 55.67 25.16
C PHE A 677 45.24 55.70 25.68
N ALA A 678 44.96 56.64 26.57
CA ALA A 678 43.63 57.05 26.93
C ALA A 678 43.43 58.49 26.49
N ASN A 679 42.57 58.80 25.52
CA ASN A 679 42.32 60.19 25.08
C ASN A 679 41.61 61.03 26.14
N LYS A 680 40.72 60.44 26.89
CA LYS A 680 40.02 61.03 28.03
C LYS A 680 39.96 60.02 29.18
N GLY A 681 40.21 60.47 30.41
CA GLY A 681 40.21 59.59 31.58
C GLY A 681 41.58 59.06 31.92
N ALA A 682 41.73 58.53 33.10
CA ALA A 682 42.99 58.10 33.67
C ALA A 682 43.44 56.70 33.11
N ILE A 683 44.75 56.50 32.98
CA ILE A 683 45.34 55.16 32.94
C ILE A 683 45.80 54.82 34.36
N SER A 684 45.17 53.76 34.95
CA SER A 684 45.56 53.24 36.26
C SER A 684 46.28 51.93 36.12
N VAL A 685 47.45 51.78 36.65
CA VAL A 685 48.25 50.55 36.67
C VAL A 685 48.60 50.26 38.13
N GLN A 686 48.11 49.12 38.63
CA GLN A 686 48.30 48.80 40.07
C GLN A 686 48.75 47.33 40.22
N ALA A 687 49.79 47.10 41.07
CA ALA A 687 50.07 45.80 41.67
C ALA A 687 49.57 45.85 43.13
N GLN A 688 48.42 45.21 43.39
CA GLN A 688 47.75 45.42 44.69
C GLN A 688 48.46 44.72 45.84
N ASN A 689 49.06 43.56 45.61
CA ASN A 689 49.63 42.73 46.66
C ASN A 689 51.09 42.39 46.44
N ASP A 690 51.74 42.86 45.36
CA ASP A 690 53.09 42.49 45.01
C ASP A 690 53.88 43.66 44.34
N LEU A 691 55.01 43.41 43.86
CA LEU A 691 55.96 44.34 43.21
C LEU A 691 55.48 44.81 41.85
N MET A 692 55.60 46.09 41.54
CA MET A 692 55.54 46.63 40.19
C MET A 692 56.96 47.00 39.69
N GLU A 693 57.43 46.34 38.65
CA GLU A 693 58.66 46.59 38.00
C GLU A 693 58.49 47.35 36.67
N LEU A 694 59.26 48.42 36.50
CA LEU A 694 59.44 49.15 35.25
C LEU A 694 60.90 49.09 34.83
N LEU A 695 61.20 48.31 33.82
CA LEU A 695 62.57 48.09 33.37
C LEU A 695 62.73 48.51 31.91
N ALA A 696 63.78 49.32 31.62
CA ALA A 696 64.12 49.69 30.29
C ALA A 696 65.62 49.59 30.10
N LYS A 697 66.12 49.02 28.99
CA LYS A 697 67.47 48.92 28.67
C LYS A 697 68.16 50.32 28.41
N LYS A 698 67.30 51.25 27.90
CA LYS A 698 67.79 52.61 27.59
C LYS A 698 67.31 53.60 28.67
N SER A 699 66.29 54.34 28.45
CA SER A 699 65.76 55.39 29.34
C SER A 699 64.33 55.08 29.75
N ILE A 700 63.95 55.56 30.94
CA ILE A 700 62.54 55.68 31.38
C ILE A 700 62.29 57.18 31.49
N GLU A 701 61.30 57.70 30.73
CA GLU A 701 60.93 59.11 30.79
C GLU A 701 59.57 59.21 31.44
N ILE A 702 59.46 59.98 32.46
CA ILE A 702 58.20 60.25 33.19
C ILE A 702 57.98 61.77 33.17
N THR A 703 56.95 62.21 32.43
CA THR A 703 56.73 63.68 32.26
C THR A 703 55.19 63.92 32.49
N SER A 704 54.91 64.93 33.30
CA SER A 704 53.60 65.61 33.38
C SER A 704 53.68 66.91 32.67
N THR A 705 52.85 67.24 31.71
CA THR A 705 52.96 68.53 30.94
C THR A 705 52.23 69.68 31.56
N GLU A 706 51.28 69.48 32.43
CA GLU A 706 50.49 70.59 33.00
C GLU A 706 50.39 70.52 34.52
N ASP A 707 50.73 69.47 35.21
CA ASP A 707 50.52 69.25 36.59
C ASP A 707 51.77 68.54 37.23
N GLU A 708 51.65 68.00 38.38
CA GLU A 708 52.72 67.45 39.19
C GLU A 708 53.05 65.98 38.96
N ILE A 709 54.18 65.47 39.29
CA ILE A 709 54.52 64.08 39.45
C ILE A 709 54.72 63.82 40.96
N LYS A 710 53.82 63.00 41.53
CA LYS A 710 53.91 62.56 42.93
C LYS A 710 54.61 61.24 43.06
N ILE A 711 55.71 61.11 43.73
CA ILE A 711 56.37 59.83 44.05
C ILE A 711 56.31 59.71 45.61
N THR A 712 55.50 58.67 46.02
CA THR A 712 55.29 58.51 47.45
C THR A 712 55.56 57.07 47.88
N ALA A 713 56.28 56.88 48.97
CA ALA A 713 56.44 55.57 49.61
C ALA A 713 56.25 55.63 51.11
N LYS A 714 55.64 54.60 51.67
CA LYS A 714 55.44 54.52 53.12
C LYS A 714 56.77 54.48 53.96
N LYS A 715 57.75 53.78 53.41
CA LYS A 715 59.02 53.51 54.10
C LYS A 715 60.19 54.32 53.56
N LYS A 716 60.43 54.20 52.27
CA LYS A 716 61.69 54.75 51.67
C LYS A 716 61.57 55.01 50.17
N ILE A 717 62.12 56.06 49.66
CA ILE A 717 62.46 56.39 48.27
C ILE A 717 63.92 56.43 48.06
N ILE A 718 64.47 55.76 47.09
CA ILE A 718 65.88 55.86 46.68
C ILE A 718 65.86 56.27 45.22
N ILE A 719 66.56 57.37 44.91
CA ILE A 719 66.80 57.79 43.53
C ILE A 719 68.32 57.67 43.35
N ASN A 720 68.75 56.75 42.49
CA ASN A 720 70.17 56.46 42.29
C ASN A 720 70.54 56.61 40.79
N GLY A 721 71.64 57.27 40.58
CA GLY A 721 72.20 57.48 39.21
C GLY A 721 73.75 57.60 39.25
N GLY A 722 74.43 56.65 38.61
CA GLY A 722 75.84 56.65 38.46
C GLY A 722 76.66 56.65 39.80
N GLY A 723 76.08 56.03 40.85
CA GLY A 723 76.71 55.97 42.15
C GLY A 723 76.35 57.13 43.06
N SER A 724 75.66 58.18 42.59
CA SER A 724 75.10 59.27 43.42
C SER A 724 73.61 58.91 43.70
N TYR A 725 73.19 59.25 44.90
CA TYR A 725 71.83 58.94 45.32
C TYR A 725 71.17 60.00 46.23
N ILE A 726 69.80 59.99 46.20
CA ILE A 726 68.99 60.70 47.21
C ILE A 726 68.14 59.63 47.88
N ARG A 727 68.26 59.53 49.19
CA ARG A 727 67.45 58.60 49.99
C ARG A 727 66.54 59.40 50.92
N LEU A 728 65.26 59.23 50.85
CA LEU A 728 64.26 59.82 51.71
C LEU A 728 63.66 58.70 52.58
N GLU A 729 63.78 58.83 53.89
CA GLU A 729 63.22 57.90 54.92
C GLU A 729 62.83 58.63 56.15
N GLY A 730 62.07 57.90 57.05
CA GLY A 730 61.48 58.59 58.22
C GLY A 730 62.42 59.33 59.19
N GLY A 731 63.73 59.04 59.05
CA GLY A 731 64.74 59.70 59.92
C GLY A 731 65.49 60.88 59.25
N GLY A 732 65.21 61.09 57.93
CA GLY A 732 65.91 62.22 57.27
C GLY A 732 66.11 62.01 55.74
N ILE A 733 66.66 63.01 55.10
CA ILE A 733 67.08 62.98 53.67
C ILE A 733 68.61 62.88 53.64
N GLU A 734 69.11 61.84 53.01
CA GLU A 734 70.50 61.64 52.75
C GLU A 734 70.79 61.85 51.29
N VAL A 735 71.76 62.70 51.00
CA VAL A 735 72.26 62.94 49.70
C VAL A 735 73.77 62.48 49.69
N GLY A 736 74.10 61.47 48.88
CA GLY A 736 75.43 60.90 48.80
C GLY A 736 75.96 60.94 47.32
N THR A 737 77.22 61.26 47.20
CA THR A 737 77.91 61.32 45.94
C THR A 737 79.42 60.96 46.10
N PRO A 738 80.02 60.17 45.22
CA PRO A 738 81.51 59.98 45.24
C PRO A 738 82.28 61.17 44.72
N GLY A 739 81.59 62.16 44.14
CA GLY A 739 82.21 63.40 43.64
C GLY A 739 81.66 64.67 44.32
N ASP A 740 81.76 65.82 43.66
CA ASP A 740 81.30 67.12 44.17
C ASP A 740 79.78 67.22 44.27
N TYR A 741 79.22 67.77 45.33
CA TYR A 741 77.85 68.11 45.51
C TYR A 741 77.65 69.66 45.30
N ASN A 742 77.23 70.02 44.11
CA ASN A 742 76.99 71.44 43.76
C ASN A 742 75.46 71.79 43.85
N VAL A 743 75.15 72.73 44.70
CA VAL A 743 73.83 73.34 44.84
C VAL A 743 73.81 74.70 44.16
N LYS A 744 73.00 74.86 43.09
CA LYS A 744 72.80 76.16 42.45
C LYS A 744 71.37 76.64 42.92
N ALA A 745 71.37 77.66 43.79
CA ALA A 745 70.12 78.21 44.28
C ALA A 745 70.27 79.74 44.50
N THR A 746 69.23 80.49 44.22
CA THR A 746 69.22 81.93 44.50
C THR A 746 69.26 82.20 46.00
N TYR A 747 68.79 81.34 46.84
CA TYR A 747 68.80 81.40 48.27
C TYR A 747 68.90 80.01 48.89
N TYR A 748 69.77 79.76 49.80
CA TYR A 748 69.96 78.52 50.53
C TYR A 748 69.73 78.82 52.02
N GLY A 749 68.51 78.56 52.55
CA GLY A 749 68.09 78.78 53.92
C GLY A 749 67.84 77.47 54.63
N ARG A 750 68.13 77.47 55.96
CA ARG A 750 67.72 76.34 56.84
C ARG A 750 66.49 76.84 57.67
N LYS A 751 65.37 76.07 57.65
CA LYS A 751 64.20 76.31 58.44
C LYS A 751 64.01 75.16 59.43
N PRO A 752 63.23 75.35 60.51
CA PRO A 752 62.89 74.26 61.43
C PRO A 752 62.21 73.12 60.62
N GLY A 753 62.43 71.90 61.13
CA GLY A 753 61.86 70.68 60.45
C GLY A 753 60.33 70.74 60.43
N GLU A 754 59.81 70.46 59.23
CA GLU A 754 58.43 70.28 58.93
C GLU A 754 58.21 68.84 58.42
N ARG A 755 57.09 68.26 58.81
CA ARG A 755 56.72 66.88 58.42
C ARG A 755 55.45 66.89 57.59
N MET A 756 55.55 66.39 56.34
CA MET A 756 54.44 66.12 55.50
C MET A 756 54.11 64.62 55.65
N GLN A 757 52.91 64.31 55.98
CA GLN A 757 52.46 62.92 55.98
C GLN A 757 52.14 62.48 54.51
N PRO A 758 52.67 61.36 54.10
CA PRO A 758 52.32 60.85 52.76
C PRO A 758 50.85 60.43 52.71
N GLU A 759 50.09 60.97 51.76
CA GLU A 759 48.78 60.51 51.43
C GLU A 759 48.95 59.22 50.68
N LEU A 760 48.63 58.10 51.32
CA LEU A 760 48.63 56.77 50.74
C LEU A 760 47.23 56.36 50.45
N MET A 761 46.89 56.10 49.17
CA MET A 761 45.59 55.46 48.82
C MET A 761 45.61 54.06 49.38
N SER A 762 44.51 53.62 49.96
CA SER A 762 44.26 52.19 50.30
C SER A 762 43.90 51.44 49.05
N LEU A 763 44.68 50.43 48.73
CA LEU A 763 44.37 49.54 47.67
C LEU A 763 43.27 48.57 48.10
N PRO A 764 42.29 48.29 47.28
CA PRO A 764 41.24 47.28 47.58
C PRO A 764 41.90 45.91 47.75
N VAL A 765 41.58 45.20 48.79
CA VAL A 765 42.02 43.83 49.03
C VAL A 765 40.96 42.97 48.39
N ILE A 766 41.34 42.35 47.26
CA ILE A 766 40.53 41.25 46.68
C ILE A 766 40.96 40.01 47.47
N THR A 767 40.11 39.56 48.39
CA THR A 767 40.21 38.23 48.94
C THR A 767 39.75 37.29 47.83
N SER A 768 40.68 36.70 47.12
CA SER A 768 40.39 35.49 46.37
C SER A 768 40.17 34.41 47.42
N GLU A 769 38.96 34.14 47.76
CA GLU A 769 38.61 32.81 48.22
C GLU A 769 38.87 31.93 46.96
N ASP A 770 39.83 31.06 47.05
CA ASP A 770 39.87 29.84 46.23
C ASP A 770 38.60 29.07 46.64
N ASP A 771 37.49 29.30 45.90
CA ASP A 771 36.19 28.75 46.19
C ASP A 771 36.11 27.33 45.59
N ASP A 772 36.81 26.39 46.24
CA ASP A 772 36.64 24.97 46.08
C ASP A 772 35.48 24.41 46.94
N SER A 773 34.73 25.31 47.58
CA SER A 773 33.55 25.02 48.42
C SER A 773 32.23 25.41 47.78
N SER A 774 32.01 25.03 46.51
CA SER A 774 30.61 25.02 46.01
C SER A 774 29.93 23.77 46.51
N PHE A 775 28.82 23.95 47.24
CA PHE A 775 27.90 22.85 47.53
C PHE A 775 27.31 22.40 46.22
N ASP A 776 27.29 21.05 46.00
CA ASP A 776 26.66 20.48 44.78
C ASP A 776 25.80 19.28 45.15
N GLU A 777 24.69 19.13 44.50
CA GLU A 777 23.79 17.99 44.64
C GLU A 777 23.28 17.49 43.29
N GLN A 778 23.13 16.17 43.20
CA GLN A 778 22.58 15.50 42.05
C GLN A 778 21.61 14.42 42.53
N PHE A 779 20.37 14.49 42.06
CA PHE A 779 19.35 13.48 42.36
C PHE A 779 19.49 12.26 41.47
N LEU A 780 19.28 11.09 42.05
CA LEU A 780 19.19 9.81 41.35
C LEU A 780 17.75 9.29 41.50
N LEU A 781 17.05 9.18 40.39
CA LEU A 781 15.70 8.65 40.35
C LEU A 781 15.74 7.15 40.12
N GLN A 782 15.05 6.43 40.98
CA GLN A 782 14.92 4.97 40.87
C GLN A 782 13.46 4.55 41.12
N ASP A 783 13.05 3.44 40.53
CA ASP A 783 11.77 2.82 40.82
C ASP A 783 11.81 2.07 42.18
N ASN A 784 10.69 1.50 42.59
CA ASN A 784 10.57 0.74 43.83
C ASN A 784 11.42 -0.53 43.89
N GLU A 785 11.98 -0.95 42.74
CA GLU A 785 12.85 -2.12 42.62
C GLU A 785 14.33 -1.73 42.54
N GLY A 786 14.64 -0.41 42.59
CA GLY A 786 15.99 0.14 42.55
C GLY A 786 16.57 0.35 41.14
N ASN A 787 15.78 0.19 40.07
CA ASN A 787 16.23 0.47 38.72
C ASN A 787 16.20 1.97 38.41
N PRO A 788 17.20 2.52 37.70
CA PRO A 788 17.22 3.92 37.37
C PRO A 788 16.08 4.33 36.43
N ILE A 789 15.38 5.41 36.75
CA ILE A 789 14.34 6.00 35.89
C ILE A 789 14.99 6.95 34.91
N ALA A 790 15.27 6.49 33.71
CA ALA A 790 15.90 7.26 32.66
C ALA A 790 14.89 8.14 31.89
N PHE A 791 15.37 9.29 31.42
CA PHE A 791 14.61 10.23 30.57
C PHE A 791 13.31 10.75 31.19
N GLN A 792 13.26 10.83 32.52
CA GLN A 792 12.15 11.44 33.25
C GLN A 792 12.33 12.95 33.31
N LYS A 793 11.32 13.70 32.89
CA LYS A 793 11.31 15.17 33.06
C LYS A 793 11.21 15.54 34.52
N TYR A 794 12.02 16.52 34.92
CA TYR A 794 12.05 17.04 36.29
C TYR A 794 12.22 18.53 36.33
N LYS A 795 11.86 19.09 37.46
CA LYS A 795 12.06 20.50 37.88
C LYS A 795 12.69 20.47 39.26
N ILE A 796 13.80 21.17 39.44
CA ILE A 796 14.46 21.39 40.74
C ILE A 796 14.44 22.87 41.01
N SER A 797 13.96 23.25 42.19
CA SER A 797 13.88 24.63 42.66
C SER A 797 14.84 24.83 43.82
N THR A 798 15.58 25.94 43.80
CA THR A 798 16.43 26.39 44.89
C THR A 798 15.67 27.30 45.87
N SER A 799 16.21 27.51 47.05
CA SER A 799 15.58 28.37 48.07
C SER A 799 15.49 29.85 47.68
N ASP A 800 16.38 30.30 46.77
CA ASP A 800 16.38 31.66 46.22
C ASP A 800 15.41 31.81 44.99
N GLY A 801 14.67 30.76 44.65
CA GLY A 801 13.64 30.78 43.60
C GLY A 801 14.15 30.48 42.21
N GLN A 802 15.42 30.06 42.01
CA GLN A 802 15.89 29.59 40.71
C GLN A 802 15.29 28.23 40.40
N VAL A 803 14.99 27.98 39.14
CA VAL A 803 14.34 26.73 38.68
C VAL A 803 15.17 26.11 37.57
N TYR A 804 15.61 24.88 37.82
CA TYR A 804 16.31 24.04 36.83
C TYR A 804 15.38 22.95 36.31
N ARG A 805 15.20 22.90 35.00
CA ARG A 805 14.40 21.85 34.34
C ARG A 805 15.27 21.00 33.44
N GLY A 806 14.99 19.71 33.40
CA GLY A 806 15.76 18.79 32.58
C GLY A 806 15.09 17.43 32.47
N MET A 807 15.83 16.50 31.89
CA MET A 807 15.50 15.06 31.88
C MET A 807 16.64 14.28 32.52
N THR A 808 16.31 13.22 33.27
CA THR A 808 17.31 12.31 33.81
C THR A 808 18.07 11.62 32.63
N ASP A 809 19.33 11.34 32.87
CA ASP A 809 20.16 10.60 31.94
C ASP A 809 19.78 9.09 31.90
N LYS A 810 20.53 8.31 31.15
CA LYS A 810 20.31 6.86 31.03
C LYS A 810 20.49 6.10 32.36
N ASP A 811 21.18 6.71 33.32
CA ASP A 811 21.47 6.15 34.62
C ASP A 811 20.54 6.74 35.70
N GLY A 812 19.48 7.44 35.31
CA GLY A 812 18.46 8.03 36.21
C GLY A 812 18.92 9.28 36.94
N LYS A 813 20.05 9.92 36.55
CA LYS A 813 20.62 11.07 37.24
C LYS A 813 20.16 12.40 36.65
N THR A 814 19.91 13.39 37.50
CA THR A 814 19.63 14.77 37.12
C THR A 814 20.91 15.51 36.74
N LEU A 815 20.78 16.73 36.24
CA LEU A 815 21.86 17.69 36.20
C LEU A 815 22.39 17.91 37.63
N ARG A 816 23.72 18.02 37.79
CA ARG A 816 24.35 18.39 39.03
C ARG A 816 24.21 19.91 39.25
N ILE A 817 23.53 20.31 40.32
CA ILE A 817 23.27 21.71 40.63
C ILE A 817 24.31 22.17 41.63
N LYS A 818 24.96 23.30 41.38
CA LYS A 818 25.94 23.95 42.25
C LYS A 818 25.30 25.19 42.83
N THR A 819 25.42 25.34 44.15
CA THR A 819 24.93 26.51 44.87
C THR A 819 26.08 27.15 45.68
N PRO A 820 26.08 28.46 45.85
CA PRO A 820 27.15 29.18 46.59
C PRO A 820 27.08 28.94 48.12
N SER A 821 25.97 28.42 48.62
CA SER A 821 25.77 28.09 50.05
C SER A 821 24.98 26.77 50.13
N ALA A 822 25.03 26.11 51.30
CA ALA A 822 24.16 24.94 51.54
C ALA A 822 22.68 25.38 51.48
N GLU A 823 21.97 24.91 50.46
CA GLU A 823 20.57 25.21 50.23
C GLU A 823 19.75 23.95 50.12
N GLU A 824 18.47 24.04 50.52
CA GLU A 824 17.53 22.95 50.27
C GLU A 824 17.06 23.00 48.84
N LEU A 825 17.29 21.88 48.11
CA LEU A 825 16.84 21.69 46.73
C LEU A 825 15.53 20.91 46.75
N VAL A 826 14.47 21.48 46.16
CA VAL A 826 13.18 20.82 46.05
C VAL A 826 13.06 20.19 44.65
N PHE A 827 12.99 18.85 44.65
CA PHE A 827 12.77 18.08 43.43
C PHE A 827 11.29 17.85 43.20
N GLU A 828 10.81 18.07 41.94
CA GLU A 828 9.45 17.82 41.51
C GLU A 828 9.48 17.12 40.12
N TYR A 829 8.54 16.23 39.86
CA TYR A 829 8.30 15.73 38.51
C TYR A 829 7.65 16.84 37.68
N ASP A 830 8.21 17.12 36.50
CA ASP A 830 7.61 18.08 35.55
C ASP A 830 6.50 17.36 34.77
N ILE A 831 5.24 17.49 35.25
CA ILE A 831 4.06 16.79 34.76
C ILE A 831 3.25 17.66 33.76
N ASP A 832 3.66 18.90 33.53
CA ASP A 832 2.99 19.77 32.57
C ASP A 832 3.30 19.30 31.14
N ASP A 833 2.43 18.47 30.56
CA ASP A 833 1.99 18.29 29.17
C ASP A 833 1.39 16.87 28.94
N MET A 834 0.22 16.65 29.57
CA MET A 834 -0.73 15.66 29.06
C MET A 834 -2.11 16.33 28.97
N GLU A 835 -2.31 17.11 27.89
CA GLU A 835 -3.60 17.31 27.23
C GLU A 835 -3.48 17.08 25.75
#